data_44c352ca0f7bf0b1598579c655d01ce2
#
_entry.id   44c352ca0f7bf0b1598579c655d01ce2
#
_cell.length_a   1.000
_cell.length_b   1.000
_cell.length_c   1.000
_cell.angle_alpha   90.00
_cell.angle_beta   90.00
_cell.angle_gamma   90.00
#
_symmetry.space_group_name_H-M   'P 1'
#
loop_
_entity.id
_entity.type
_entity.pdbx_description
1 polymer ?
#
loop_
_entity_poly.entity_id
_entity_poly.type
_entity_poly.pdbx_seq_one_letter_code
_entity_poly.pdbx_strand_id
1 'polypeptide(L)'
;MEGLTQNIEDYNENLKKYLSVDCYQPMYGYCGCFMRDVTQRRDMERQLYEEKERYRVAMESSIDLLFEYDIRLQVMHSWSNIASENSQEKTRRSYIPDYLSVVIKENLVDPSDREAWLGLLRGERSEEALEIRMRRYIDEQIDNKWYLVQATTVYEQGLPVRVVGTMRDIDAWKRMQQEKQLVESLNYEINHVLGDIYYAVVHFDLDAGTYHFVELTGQKCVDYPYNGTCEEFLAYTRDVVPREDWHKFRQRFNLREMRRVLTKTGDKLEMELRRKNGGVYKWISLMVSYLPDYSGSKKQQAVLVARFIDDERRREMEQQQELKEALVAAHTANEAKSAFLSQMSHDIRTPMNAIIGMTTIARQNIENKVKTLDCLNKIGSSSAHLLELINSILSMSKIESGKVILTDDELSLPQLLEDVLNIIRPMAGKKMQNLRLELEELKHAEVLTDSTHLKQILLNVLGNAVKYTPEGGEIVLGLQELSAVIPQRSQYVFTVSDNGPGLSEELLPKIFDMFERGEDSRTSKIEGTGLGLAICKNLTNLMAGTIEAANRPEGGAKFTLTLPLRWLGDDAVKPLPAVKPAGRSDFSGHRVLIVEDNDLNMEIALEFLQSLGVVCEGAENGRRAVEMFNASAPGHYEMILMDVRMPVMNGYEATREIRRLAREDARQIPIVAMTADAFSSDIKMALNAGMNEHLSKPVSIERLQEVLGQWL
;
A
#
# COMPACT_ATOMS: atom_id res chain seq x y z
N MET A 1 86.18 2.32 90.42
CA MET A 1 86.76 1.29 89.55
C MET A 1 85.60 0.67 88.76
N GLU A 2 85.36 1.19 87.53
CA GLU A 2 84.37 0.68 86.58
C GLU A 2 85.05 -0.46 85.82
N GLY A 3 84.70 -1.68 86.15
CA GLY A 3 85.15 -2.87 85.43
C GLY A 3 84.42 -2.87 84.04
N LEU A 4 85.13 -2.65 82.95
CA LEU A 4 84.64 -2.80 81.58
C LEU A 4 84.22 -4.28 81.42
N THR A 5 82.92 -4.56 81.37
CA THR A 5 82.34 -5.81 80.91
C THR A 5 82.22 -5.79 79.40
N GLN A 6 82.92 -6.59 78.70
CA GLN A 6 82.79 -6.76 77.26
C GLN A 6 82.08 -8.10 77.03
N ASN A 7 80.87 -8.01 76.38
CA ASN A 7 80.14 -9.19 75.96
C ASN A 7 80.54 -9.46 74.48
N ILE A 8 80.99 -10.64 74.20
CA ILE A 8 81.34 -11.09 72.80
C ILE A 8 80.54 -12.36 72.52
N GLU A 9 79.70 -12.29 71.55
CA GLU A 9 79.02 -13.52 71.05
C GLU A 9 79.68 -13.91 69.70
N ASP A 10 80.26 -15.13 69.66
CA ASP A 10 80.88 -15.65 68.39
C ASP A 10 80.67 -17.16 68.32
N TYR A 11 80.84 -17.67 67.08
CA TYR A 11 80.73 -19.09 66.79
C TYR A 11 82.04 -19.80 67.05
N ASN A 12 82.01 -20.82 67.88
CA ASN A 12 83.18 -21.62 68.16
C ASN A 12 83.17 -22.86 67.28
N GLU A 13 84.11 -22.93 66.32
CA GLU A 13 84.19 -24.01 65.35
C GLU A 13 84.53 -25.39 66.00
N ASN A 14 85.33 -25.45 67.12
CA ASN A 14 85.64 -26.66 67.76
C ASN A 14 84.50 -27.30 68.57
N LEU A 15 83.73 -26.48 69.17
CA LEU A 15 82.55 -26.89 69.92
C LEU A 15 81.26 -26.92 69.09
N LYS A 16 81.30 -26.39 67.87
CA LYS A 16 80.16 -26.22 66.95
C LYS A 16 78.98 -25.51 67.62
N LYS A 17 79.31 -24.49 68.45
CA LYS A 17 78.31 -23.76 69.21
C LYS A 17 78.53 -22.25 69.16
N TYR A 18 77.41 -21.46 69.25
CA TYR A 18 77.53 -20.06 69.54
C TYR A 18 77.68 -19.83 70.98
N LEU A 19 78.74 -19.14 71.39
CA LEU A 19 79.05 -18.85 72.80
C LEU A 19 79.00 -17.32 73.05
N SER A 20 78.23 -16.94 74.09
CA SER A 20 78.30 -15.57 74.64
C SER A 20 79.35 -15.60 75.72
N VAL A 21 80.34 -14.79 75.57
CA VAL A 21 81.44 -14.66 76.56
C VAL A 21 81.40 -13.31 77.26
N ASP A 22 81.03 -13.28 78.49
CA ASP A 22 81.09 -12.07 79.35
C ASP A 22 82.41 -12.04 80.11
N CYS A 23 83.27 -11.14 79.74
CA CYS A 23 84.57 -10.96 80.37
C CYS A 23 84.52 -9.79 81.33
N TYR A 24 85.00 -10.01 82.58
CA TYR A 24 85.11 -8.98 83.57
C TYR A 24 86.49 -9.06 84.25
N GLN A 25 86.99 -7.97 84.78
CA GLN A 25 88.29 -7.89 85.41
C GLN A 25 88.12 -7.72 86.90
N PRO A 26 88.18 -8.82 87.73
CA PRO A 26 87.95 -8.79 89.18
C PRO A 26 89.11 -8.17 89.96
N MET A 27 90.36 -8.23 89.46
CA MET A 27 91.55 -7.64 90.05
C MET A 27 92.55 -7.33 88.89
N TYR A 28 93.43 -6.40 89.16
CA TYR A 28 94.53 -6.04 88.23
C TYR A 28 95.37 -7.27 87.88
N GLY A 29 95.44 -7.63 86.65
CA GLY A 29 96.18 -8.79 86.13
C GLY A 29 95.38 -10.09 85.97
N TYR A 30 94.09 -10.10 86.37
CA TYR A 30 93.23 -11.28 86.17
C TYR A 30 91.98 -10.95 85.40
N CYS A 31 91.64 -11.84 84.45
CA CYS A 31 90.40 -11.77 83.74
C CYS A 31 89.52 -13.02 84.05
N GLY A 32 88.29 -12.78 84.42
CA GLY A 32 87.29 -13.85 84.56
C GLY A 32 86.30 -13.81 83.42
N CYS A 33 86.00 -14.96 82.92
CA CYS A 33 85.01 -15.00 81.78
C CYS A 33 83.92 -16.03 82.13
N PHE A 34 82.67 -15.67 81.93
CA PHE A 34 81.57 -16.58 81.91
C PHE A 34 81.19 -16.90 80.46
N MET A 35 81.18 -18.17 80.14
CA MET A 35 80.70 -18.60 78.84
C MET A 35 79.31 -19.21 78.93
N ARG A 36 78.42 -18.74 78.08
CA ARG A 36 77.05 -19.25 78.05
C ARG A 36 76.82 -19.78 76.63
N ASP A 37 76.28 -20.97 76.49
CA ASP A 37 75.81 -21.53 75.18
C ASP A 37 74.55 -20.84 74.79
N VAL A 38 74.56 -20.09 73.70
CA VAL A 38 73.46 -19.35 73.16
C VAL A 38 73.03 -19.88 71.71
N THR A 39 73.50 -21.08 71.37
CA THR A 39 73.22 -21.71 70.09
C THR A 39 71.73 -21.83 69.82
N GLN A 40 70.97 -22.35 70.81
CA GLN A 40 69.52 -22.54 70.65
C GLN A 40 68.78 -21.18 70.40
N ARG A 41 69.18 -20.15 71.08
CA ARG A 41 68.62 -18.81 70.87
C ARG A 41 68.99 -18.24 69.52
N ARG A 42 70.22 -18.37 69.02
CA ARG A 42 70.69 -17.91 67.78
C ARG A 42 70.05 -18.70 66.62
N ASP A 43 69.91 -19.99 66.73
CA ASP A 43 69.23 -20.82 65.78
C ASP A 43 67.73 -20.44 65.64
N MET A 44 67.07 -20.20 66.79
CA MET A 44 65.69 -19.68 66.81
C MET A 44 65.56 -18.28 66.12
N GLU A 45 66.48 -17.38 66.50
CA GLU A 45 66.49 -16.03 65.86
C GLU A 45 66.72 -16.13 64.35
N ARG A 46 67.63 -17.02 63.92
CA ARG A 46 67.91 -17.28 62.53
C ARG A 46 66.72 -17.94 61.81
N GLN A 47 66.11 -18.95 62.45
CA GLN A 47 64.93 -19.59 61.86
C GLN A 47 63.78 -18.60 61.70
N LEU A 48 63.55 -17.78 62.70
CA LEU A 48 62.53 -16.76 62.70
C LEU A 48 62.81 -15.71 61.62
N TYR A 49 64.10 -15.36 61.43
CA TYR A 49 64.53 -14.44 60.38
C TYR A 49 64.35 -15.06 59.01
N GLU A 50 64.78 -16.32 58.81
CA GLU A 50 64.60 -17.03 57.51
C GLU A 50 63.16 -17.28 57.23
N GLU A 51 62.31 -17.53 58.16
CA GLU A 51 60.89 -17.67 58.01
C GLU A 51 60.23 -16.33 57.68
N LYS A 52 60.55 -15.25 58.30
CA LYS A 52 60.13 -13.89 58.00
C LYS A 52 60.59 -13.50 56.57
N GLU A 53 61.80 -13.80 56.20
CA GLU A 53 62.28 -13.52 54.83
C GLU A 53 61.56 -14.36 53.77
N ARG A 54 61.31 -15.65 54.01
CA ARG A 54 60.47 -16.47 53.14
C ARG A 54 59.05 -15.88 52.97
N TYR A 55 58.40 -15.48 54.06
CA TYR A 55 57.11 -14.84 54.00
C TYR A 55 57.20 -13.52 53.27
N ARG A 56 58.23 -12.69 53.47
CA ARG A 56 58.41 -11.42 52.75
C ARG A 56 58.56 -11.61 51.26
N VAL A 57 59.41 -12.51 50.84
CA VAL A 57 59.63 -12.82 49.40
C VAL A 57 58.38 -13.42 48.75
N ALA A 58 57.69 -14.30 49.45
CA ALA A 58 56.42 -14.86 48.93
C ALA A 58 55.33 -13.78 48.80
N MET A 59 55.26 -12.84 49.73
CA MET A 59 54.32 -11.72 49.66
C MET A 59 54.68 -10.69 48.59
N GLU A 60 55.96 -10.39 48.39
CA GLU A 60 56.41 -9.42 47.37
C GLU A 60 56.21 -9.92 45.95
N SER A 61 56.08 -11.22 45.73
CA SER A 61 55.99 -11.80 44.38
C SER A 61 54.57 -12.05 43.84
N SER A 62 53.52 -12.04 44.69
CA SER A 62 52.19 -12.51 44.32
C SER A 62 51.00 -11.74 44.81
N ILE A 63 51.18 -10.65 45.59
CA ILE A 63 50.11 -9.94 46.28
C ILE A 63 50.25 -8.44 46.05
N ASP A 64 49.20 -7.80 45.50
CA ASP A 64 49.22 -6.35 45.22
C ASP A 64 48.98 -5.55 46.48
N LEU A 65 48.20 -6.08 47.43
CA LEU A 65 47.90 -5.45 48.70
C LEU A 65 47.64 -6.49 49.78
N LEU A 66 48.33 -6.34 50.92
CA LEU A 66 48.04 -7.05 52.19
C LEU A 66 47.29 -6.08 53.10
N PHE A 67 46.29 -6.55 53.85
CA PHE A 67 45.59 -5.77 54.84
C PHE A 67 45.37 -6.53 56.13
N GLU A 68 45.34 -5.77 57.21
CA GLU A 68 44.94 -6.20 58.58
C GLU A 68 43.92 -5.19 59.09
N TYR A 69 42.74 -5.67 59.40
CA TYR A 69 41.69 -4.84 59.98
C TYR A 69 41.46 -5.25 61.43
N ASP A 70 41.72 -4.34 62.40
CA ASP A 70 41.41 -4.54 63.80
C ASP A 70 39.93 -4.19 64.03
N ILE A 71 39.16 -5.22 64.44
CA ILE A 71 37.70 -5.08 64.61
C ILE A 71 37.36 -4.23 65.82
N ARG A 72 38.15 -4.29 66.87
CA ARG A 72 37.93 -3.58 68.19
C ARG A 72 38.27 -2.10 68.05
N LEU A 73 39.40 -1.82 67.37
CA LEU A 73 39.87 -0.44 67.14
C LEU A 73 39.28 0.21 65.91
N GLN A 74 38.64 -0.56 65.03
CA GLN A 74 38.11 -0.16 63.72
C GLN A 74 39.19 0.45 62.81
N VAL A 75 40.38 -0.06 62.83
CA VAL A 75 41.55 0.45 62.14
C VAL A 75 41.98 -0.52 61.04
N MET A 76 42.20 0.02 59.84
CA MET A 76 42.79 -0.71 58.71
C MET A 76 44.28 -0.39 58.60
N HIS A 77 45.08 -1.41 58.64
CA HIS A 77 46.49 -1.39 58.24
C HIS A 77 46.58 -2.05 56.85
N SER A 78 47.24 -1.40 55.92
CA SER A 78 47.48 -2.03 54.60
C SER A 78 48.91 -1.82 54.12
N TRP A 79 49.40 -2.81 53.42
CA TRP A 79 50.72 -2.80 52.81
C TRP A 79 50.56 -3.09 51.32
N SER A 80 50.93 -2.13 50.46
CA SER A 80 50.84 -2.31 48.99
C SER A 80 52.25 -2.37 48.38
N ASN A 81 52.40 -3.26 47.41
CA ASN A 81 53.63 -3.43 46.65
C ASN A 81 53.68 -2.55 45.40
N ILE A 82 52.81 -1.55 45.28
CA ILE A 82 52.71 -0.69 44.11
C ILE A 82 53.84 0.34 44.19
N ALA A 83 54.91 0.10 43.47
CA ALA A 83 55.92 1.11 43.20
C ALA A 83 55.33 2.25 42.38
N SER A 84 55.17 3.42 42.99
CA SER A 84 55.03 4.65 42.17
C SER A 84 56.38 4.90 41.52
N GLU A 85 56.40 5.24 40.21
CA GLU A 85 57.63 5.46 39.42
C GLU A 85 58.59 6.49 39.99
N ASN A 86 58.21 7.18 41.08
CA ASN A 86 58.96 8.29 41.69
C ASN A 86 59.41 8.10 43.13
N SER A 87 59.23 6.94 43.78
CA SER A 87 59.66 6.75 45.16
C SER A 87 60.59 5.55 45.36
N GLN A 88 61.70 5.75 46.09
CA GLN A 88 62.67 4.72 46.45
C GLN A 88 62.13 3.69 47.46
N GLU A 89 60.91 3.86 47.99
CA GLU A 89 60.30 2.91 48.91
C GLU A 89 59.39 1.95 48.11
N LYS A 90 59.81 0.68 48.06
CA LYS A 90 59.08 -0.43 47.39
C LYS A 90 57.74 -0.83 48.04
N THR A 91 57.47 -0.39 49.27
CA THR A 91 56.29 -0.80 50.02
C THR A 91 55.67 0.42 50.74
N ARG A 92 54.45 0.76 50.38
CA ARG A 92 53.70 1.83 51.07
C ARG A 92 52.84 1.24 52.17
N ARG A 93 53.02 1.72 53.41
CA ARG A 93 52.21 1.38 54.56
C ARG A 93 51.17 2.45 54.79
N SER A 94 49.88 2.04 54.92
CA SER A 94 48.78 2.95 55.24
C SER A 94 48.13 2.54 56.54
N TYR A 95 47.70 3.55 57.26
CA TYR A 95 46.96 3.44 58.55
C TYR A 95 45.71 4.26 58.42
N ILE A 96 44.52 3.63 58.47
CA ILE A 96 43.25 4.31 58.27
C ILE A 96 42.35 4.03 59.47
N PRO A 97 42.19 5.01 60.40
CA PRO A 97 41.28 4.90 61.53
C PRO A 97 39.84 5.02 61.06
N ASP A 98 38.89 4.42 61.76
CA ASP A 98 37.44 4.38 61.41
C ASP A 98 37.18 3.98 60.00
N TYR A 99 37.85 2.92 59.55
CA TYR A 99 37.86 2.52 58.12
C TYR A 99 36.44 2.21 57.58
N LEU A 100 35.55 1.64 58.40
CA LEU A 100 34.17 1.34 57.95
C LEU A 100 33.41 2.61 57.55
N SER A 101 33.59 3.69 58.33
CA SER A 101 33.00 5.00 57.99
C SER A 101 33.62 5.60 56.75
N VAL A 102 34.91 5.44 56.56
CA VAL A 102 35.62 5.91 55.36
C VAL A 102 35.15 5.19 54.08
N VAL A 103 35.00 3.85 54.16
CA VAL A 103 34.47 3.06 53.03
C VAL A 103 33.11 3.58 52.56
N ILE A 104 32.25 3.97 53.50
CA ILE A 104 30.90 4.45 53.23
C ILE A 104 30.94 5.91 52.73
N LYS A 105 31.62 6.80 53.41
CA LYS A 105 31.66 8.24 53.08
C LYS A 105 32.37 8.53 51.75
N GLU A 106 33.48 7.87 51.51
CA GLU A 106 34.30 8.09 50.32
C GLU A 106 33.94 7.17 49.15
N ASN A 107 32.95 6.29 49.33
CA ASN A 107 32.53 5.36 48.31
C ASN A 107 33.67 4.48 47.73
N LEU A 108 34.55 4.02 48.60
CA LEU A 108 35.76 3.26 48.24
C LEU A 108 35.43 1.91 47.58
N VAL A 109 34.28 1.33 47.88
CA VAL A 109 33.80 0.07 47.32
C VAL A 109 32.49 0.35 46.56
N ASP A 110 32.32 -0.27 45.42
CA ASP A 110 31.09 -0.17 44.64
C ASP A 110 29.86 -0.49 45.49
N PRO A 111 28.76 0.27 45.39
CA PRO A 111 27.59 0.06 46.24
C PRO A 111 27.04 -1.37 46.22
N SER A 112 27.16 -2.11 45.12
CA SER A 112 26.70 -3.49 45.00
C SER A 112 27.57 -4.49 45.76
N ASP A 113 28.87 -4.17 45.94
CA ASP A 113 29.84 -5.04 46.58
C ASP A 113 30.11 -4.67 48.02
N ARG A 114 29.58 -3.51 48.47
CA ARG A 114 29.84 -2.88 49.78
C ARG A 114 29.43 -3.75 50.96
N GLU A 115 28.24 -4.31 50.94
CA GLU A 115 27.72 -5.12 52.04
C GLU A 115 28.54 -6.41 52.24
N ALA A 116 28.98 -7.02 51.10
CA ALA A 116 29.85 -8.17 51.12
C ALA A 116 31.21 -7.84 51.77
N TRP A 117 31.79 -6.68 51.43
CA TRP A 117 33.04 -6.19 51.97
C TRP A 117 32.93 -5.86 53.46
N LEU A 118 31.88 -5.15 53.89
CA LEU A 118 31.68 -4.81 55.29
C LEU A 118 31.42 -6.04 56.15
N GLY A 119 30.68 -7.05 55.64
CA GLY A 119 30.45 -8.32 56.32
C GLY A 119 31.74 -9.10 56.52
N LEU A 120 32.68 -9.07 55.54
CA LEU A 120 34.01 -9.68 55.69
C LEU A 120 34.79 -8.98 56.80
N LEU A 121 34.84 -7.65 56.82
CA LEU A 121 35.56 -6.88 57.84
C LEU A 121 34.97 -7.02 59.27
N ARG A 122 33.68 -7.27 59.40
CA ARG A 122 33.03 -7.56 60.71
C ARG A 122 33.33 -8.97 61.24
N GLY A 123 33.99 -9.81 60.41
CA GLY A 123 34.22 -11.20 60.76
C GLY A 123 33.00 -12.10 60.68
N GLU A 124 31.96 -11.64 59.97
CA GLU A 124 30.72 -12.41 59.74
C GLU A 124 30.90 -13.49 58.66
N ARG A 125 31.98 -13.36 57.83
CA ARG A 125 32.38 -14.29 56.77
C ARG A 125 33.83 -14.70 56.99
N SER A 126 34.13 -15.97 56.88
CA SER A 126 35.49 -16.50 56.97
C SER A 126 35.82 -17.32 55.69
N GLU A 127 37.02 -17.16 55.17
CA GLU A 127 37.66 -17.97 54.15
C GLU A 127 37.03 -17.97 52.74
N GLU A 128 36.22 -17.01 52.39
CA GLU A 128 35.68 -16.88 51.00
C GLU A 128 36.53 -15.92 50.16
N ALA A 129 36.83 -16.34 48.95
CA ALA A 129 37.38 -15.45 47.94
C ALA A 129 36.27 -14.50 47.49
N LEU A 130 36.41 -13.21 47.74
CA LEU A 130 35.43 -12.19 47.42
C LEU A 130 35.94 -11.32 46.26
N GLU A 131 35.18 -11.26 45.17
CA GLU A 131 35.47 -10.31 44.08
C GLU A 131 34.72 -8.99 44.33
N ILE A 132 35.47 -7.89 44.46
CA ILE A 132 34.89 -6.55 44.68
C ILE A 132 35.47 -5.51 43.74
N ARG A 133 34.66 -4.49 43.47
CA ARG A 133 35.11 -3.30 42.78
C ARG A 133 35.47 -2.22 43.78
N MET A 134 36.72 -1.77 43.69
CA MET A 134 37.21 -0.67 44.53
C MET A 134 37.55 0.54 43.73
N ARG A 135 37.23 1.72 44.30
CA ARG A 135 37.56 3.03 43.74
C ARG A 135 38.87 3.51 44.37
N ARG A 136 39.83 3.77 43.54
CA ARG A 136 41.06 4.42 43.99
C ARG A 136 41.15 5.83 43.38
N TYR A 137 41.58 6.74 44.22
CA TYR A 137 41.96 8.08 43.75
C TYR A 137 43.45 8.03 43.42
N ILE A 138 43.78 8.04 42.11
CA ILE A 138 45.14 8.14 41.62
C ILE A 138 45.19 9.40 40.77
N ASP A 139 46.05 10.37 41.13
CA ASP A 139 46.27 11.61 40.39
C ASP A 139 44.95 12.36 40.00
N GLU A 140 44.06 12.55 40.98
CA GLU A 140 42.74 13.22 40.83
C GLU A 140 41.72 12.46 39.94
N GLN A 141 42.04 11.27 39.45
CA GLN A 141 41.12 10.43 38.71
C GLN A 141 40.60 9.26 39.56
N ILE A 142 39.33 8.94 39.39
CA ILE A 142 38.72 7.76 40.03
C ILE A 142 38.99 6.56 39.16
N ASP A 143 39.84 5.64 39.60
CA ASP A 143 40.06 4.35 38.96
C ASP A 143 39.21 3.27 39.68
N ASN A 144 38.30 2.65 38.91
CA ASN A 144 37.48 1.54 39.40
C ASN A 144 38.10 0.22 38.93
N LYS A 145 38.65 -0.53 39.88
CA LYS A 145 39.28 -1.81 39.57
C LYS A 145 38.65 -2.97 40.31
N TRP A 146 38.70 -4.13 39.66
CA TRP A 146 38.30 -5.38 40.26
C TRP A 146 39.45 -5.97 41.10
N TYR A 147 39.12 -6.32 42.34
CA TYR A 147 40.04 -7.01 43.25
C TYR A 147 39.46 -8.34 43.69
N LEU A 148 40.30 -9.37 43.68
CA LEU A 148 40.03 -10.63 44.35
C LEU A 148 40.57 -10.52 45.78
N VAL A 149 39.70 -10.60 46.75
CA VAL A 149 40.03 -10.54 48.18
C VAL A 149 39.95 -11.93 48.77
N GLN A 150 41.00 -12.31 49.45
CA GLN A 150 41.03 -13.51 50.29
C GLN A 150 41.40 -13.08 51.71
N ALA A 151 40.56 -13.38 52.71
CA ALA A 151 40.78 -12.95 54.09
C ALA A 151 40.40 -14.03 55.10
N THR A 152 41.07 -14.00 56.21
CA THR A 152 40.85 -14.91 57.34
C THR A 152 40.57 -14.07 58.61
N THR A 153 39.54 -14.44 59.33
CA THR A 153 39.21 -13.81 60.60
C THR A 153 39.97 -14.50 61.79
N VAL A 154 40.68 -13.72 62.54
CA VAL A 154 41.40 -14.19 63.73
C VAL A 154 40.52 -14.01 64.99
N TYR A 155 40.37 -15.08 65.73
CA TYR A 155 39.50 -15.10 66.93
C TYR A 155 40.36 -15.18 68.22
N GLU A 156 39.99 -14.42 69.24
CA GLU A 156 40.47 -14.53 70.61
C GLU A 156 39.30 -14.84 71.49
N GLN A 157 39.41 -15.91 72.30
CA GLN A 157 38.33 -16.38 73.16
C GLN A 157 36.97 -16.55 72.54
N GLY A 158 36.95 -16.94 71.20
CA GLY A 158 35.72 -17.12 70.43
C GLY A 158 35.09 -15.84 69.85
N LEU A 159 35.71 -14.69 70.10
CA LEU A 159 35.26 -13.41 69.48
C LEU A 159 36.20 -12.99 68.34
N PRO A 160 35.69 -12.50 67.22
CA PRO A 160 36.52 -12.02 66.16
C PRO A 160 37.24 -10.74 66.59
N VAL A 161 38.56 -10.70 66.44
CA VAL A 161 39.39 -9.55 66.85
C VAL A 161 40.06 -8.89 65.69
N ARG A 162 40.47 -9.65 64.66
CA ARG A 162 41.13 -9.10 63.44
C ARG A 162 40.76 -9.86 62.23
N VAL A 163 40.77 -9.17 61.09
CA VAL A 163 40.68 -9.77 59.77
C VAL A 163 41.98 -9.48 59.00
N VAL A 164 42.63 -10.53 58.56
CA VAL A 164 43.88 -10.42 57.80
C VAL A 164 43.61 -10.98 56.39
N GLY A 165 43.97 -10.23 55.38
CA GLY A 165 43.69 -10.67 54.00
C GLY A 165 44.60 -10.05 52.96
N THR A 166 44.45 -10.58 51.78
CA THR A 166 45.19 -10.15 50.58
C THR A 166 44.20 -9.70 49.50
N MET A 167 44.61 -8.73 48.75
CA MET A 167 43.89 -8.27 47.54
C MET A 167 44.80 -8.40 46.34
N ARG A 168 44.25 -8.95 45.25
CA ARG A 168 44.93 -9.06 43.97
C ARG A 168 44.12 -8.28 42.91
N ASP A 169 44.78 -7.45 42.14
CA ASP A 169 44.18 -6.77 40.98
C ASP A 169 43.85 -7.83 39.90
N ILE A 170 42.57 -7.97 39.56
CA ILE A 170 42.06 -8.90 38.55
C ILE A 170 41.38 -8.17 37.41
N ASP A 171 41.57 -6.87 37.29
CA ASP A 171 40.86 -6.02 36.32
C ASP A 171 41.22 -6.41 34.88
N ALA A 172 42.47 -6.63 34.56
CA ALA A 172 42.91 -7.09 33.27
C ALA A 172 42.31 -8.47 32.89
N TRP A 173 42.23 -9.37 33.86
CA TRP A 173 41.61 -10.68 33.68
C TRP A 173 40.10 -10.57 33.47
N LYS A 174 39.43 -9.73 34.24
CA LYS A 174 38.00 -9.47 34.08
C LYS A 174 37.68 -8.84 32.70
N ARG A 175 38.45 -7.85 32.25
CA ARG A 175 38.29 -7.25 30.91
C ARG A 175 38.49 -8.29 29.83
N MET A 176 39.52 -9.10 29.88
CA MET A 176 39.77 -10.17 28.91
C MET A 176 38.63 -11.21 28.89
N GLN A 177 38.11 -11.57 30.08
CA GLN A 177 36.97 -12.48 30.19
C GLN A 177 35.69 -11.90 29.55
N GLN A 178 35.39 -10.60 29.85
CA GLN A 178 34.26 -9.89 29.28
C GLN A 178 34.40 -9.75 27.75
N GLU A 179 35.59 -9.40 27.26
CA GLU A 179 35.86 -9.30 25.83
C GLU A 179 35.69 -10.66 25.14
N LYS A 180 36.19 -11.73 25.73
CA LYS A 180 35.99 -13.10 25.24
C LYS A 180 34.49 -13.45 25.18
N GLN A 181 33.74 -13.20 26.25
CA GLN A 181 32.29 -13.44 26.27
C GLN A 181 31.55 -12.62 25.22
N LEU A 182 31.93 -11.37 25.04
CA LEU A 182 31.34 -10.50 24.00
C LEU A 182 31.59 -11.06 22.60
N VAL A 183 32.84 -11.48 22.32
CA VAL A 183 33.21 -12.08 21.03
C VAL A 183 32.44 -13.39 20.80
N GLU A 184 32.32 -14.25 21.82
CA GLU A 184 31.55 -15.48 21.75
C GLU A 184 30.05 -15.21 21.49
N SER A 185 29.47 -14.21 22.19
CA SER A 185 28.08 -13.80 21.95
C SER A 185 27.85 -13.26 20.55
N LEU A 186 28.73 -12.36 20.09
CA LEU A 186 28.65 -11.81 18.74
C LEU A 186 28.81 -12.91 17.67
N ASN A 187 29.75 -13.85 17.88
CA ASN A 187 29.90 -14.97 16.96
C ASN A 187 28.65 -15.86 16.93
N TYR A 188 28.02 -16.08 18.06
CA TYR A 188 26.76 -16.82 18.13
C TYR A 188 25.64 -16.11 17.36
N GLU A 189 25.47 -14.81 17.58
CA GLU A 189 24.47 -14.00 16.86
C GLU A 189 24.71 -13.96 15.35
N ILE A 190 25.96 -13.74 14.93
CA ILE A 190 26.33 -13.77 13.50
C ILE A 190 26.04 -15.13 12.89
N ASN A 191 26.43 -16.23 13.55
CA ASN A 191 26.18 -17.57 13.05
C ASN A 191 24.68 -17.90 12.98
N HIS A 192 23.88 -17.36 13.89
CA HIS A 192 22.44 -17.52 13.87
C HIS A 192 21.84 -16.80 12.64
N VAL A 193 22.18 -15.53 12.43
CA VAL A 193 21.72 -14.75 11.27
C VAL A 193 22.19 -15.37 9.96
N LEU A 194 23.43 -15.83 9.89
CA LEU A 194 23.93 -16.53 8.72
C LEU A 194 23.17 -17.84 8.46
N GLY A 195 22.79 -18.57 9.52
CA GLY A 195 22.02 -19.80 9.42
C GLY A 195 20.60 -19.59 8.89
N ASP A 196 19.99 -18.43 9.16
CA ASP A 196 18.67 -18.07 8.62
C ASP A 196 18.72 -17.75 7.11
N ILE A 197 19.84 -17.20 6.62
CA ILE A 197 20.01 -16.80 5.23
C ILE A 197 20.62 -17.90 4.37
N TYR A 198 21.64 -18.57 4.90
CA TYR A 198 22.43 -19.55 4.16
C TYR A 198 22.26 -20.94 4.78
N TYR A 199 21.97 -21.94 3.94
CA TYR A 199 21.92 -23.31 4.41
C TYR A 199 23.31 -23.94 4.53
N ALA A 200 24.36 -23.36 3.91
CA ALA A 200 25.73 -23.80 4.02
C ALA A 200 26.70 -22.62 3.89
N VAL A 201 27.72 -22.65 4.75
CA VAL A 201 28.90 -21.79 4.68
C VAL A 201 30.12 -22.72 4.72
N VAL A 202 31.00 -22.62 3.72
CA VAL A 202 32.16 -23.49 3.58
C VAL A 202 33.40 -22.62 3.42
N HIS A 203 34.36 -22.86 4.29
CA HIS A 203 35.69 -22.27 4.20
C HIS A 203 36.61 -23.15 3.39
N PHE A 204 37.38 -22.59 2.45
CA PHE A 204 38.39 -23.25 1.64
C PHE A 204 39.77 -22.68 1.94
N ASP A 205 40.71 -23.54 2.27
CA ASP A 205 42.15 -23.28 2.17
C ASP A 205 42.59 -23.65 0.76
N LEU A 206 42.76 -22.68 -0.10
CA LEU A 206 43.07 -22.90 -1.50
C LEU A 206 44.49 -23.37 -1.70
N ASP A 207 45.44 -23.06 -0.79
CA ASP A 207 46.82 -23.53 -0.84
C ASP A 207 46.93 -24.99 -0.40
N ALA A 208 46.29 -25.37 0.68
CA ALA A 208 46.22 -26.74 1.15
C ALA A 208 45.31 -27.64 0.28
N GLY A 209 44.34 -27.04 -0.44
CA GLY A 209 43.32 -27.74 -1.21
C GLY A 209 42.29 -28.45 -0.34
N THR A 210 41.98 -27.88 0.83
CA THR A 210 41.07 -28.45 1.82
C THR A 210 39.85 -27.52 2.04
N TYR A 211 38.79 -28.12 2.58
CA TYR A 211 37.62 -27.36 3.01
C TYR A 211 37.17 -27.74 4.41
N HIS A 212 36.46 -26.86 5.06
CA HIS A 212 35.66 -27.18 6.23
C HIS A 212 34.35 -26.38 6.22
N PHE A 213 33.29 -27.01 6.73
CA PHE A 213 32.00 -26.32 6.92
C PHE A 213 32.03 -25.48 8.19
N VAL A 214 31.54 -24.27 8.09
CA VAL A 214 31.27 -23.43 9.26
C VAL A 214 29.97 -23.92 9.86
N GLU A 215 29.98 -24.24 11.16
CA GLU A 215 28.80 -24.68 11.87
C GLU A 215 27.88 -23.51 12.07
N LEU A 216 26.71 -23.54 11.41
CA LEU A 216 25.66 -22.54 11.55
C LEU A 216 24.63 -23.04 12.56
N THR A 217 24.20 -22.16 13.46
CA THR A 217 23.22 -22.49 14.51
C THR A 217 21.90 -22.94 13.87
N GLY A 218 21.44 -24.15 14.18
CA GLY A 218 20.15 -24.68 13.74
C GLY A 218 20.15 -25.45 12.43
N GLN A 219 21.24 -25.50 11.67
CA GLN A 219 21.31 -26.25 10.40
C GLN A 219 22.45 -27.27 10.41
N LYS A 220 22.10 -28.53 10.23
CA LYS A 220 23.10 -29.58 9.91
C LYS A 220 23.13 -29.80 8.41
N CYS A 221 24.26 -29.50 7.77
CA CYS A 221 24.50 -29.89 6.39
C CYS A 221 24.77 -31.43 6.39
N VAL A 222 23.68 -32.19 6.25
CA VAL A 222 23.70 -33.65 6.45
C VAL A 222 24.41 -34.42 5.33
N ASP A 223 24.58 -33.77 4.17
CA ASP A 223 25.00 -34.45 2.93
C ASP A 223 26.52 -34.43 2.67
N TYR A 224 27.32 -33.78 3.54
CA TYR A 224 28.75 -33.58 3.35
C TYR A 224 29.52 -33.89 4.65
N PRO A 225 30.74 -34.49 4.57
CA PRO A 225 31.66 -34.47 5.69
C PRO A 225 32.00 -33.03 6.09
N TYR A 226 32.19 -32.79 7.39
CA TYR A 226 32.46 -31.44 7.92
C TYR A 226 33.79 -30.85 7.40
N ASN A 227 34.76 -31.70 7.02
CA ASN A 227 36.04 -31.31 6.47
C ASN A 227 36.53 -32.36 5.49
N GLY A 228 37.42 -31.96 4.58
CA GLY A 228 37.99 -32.84 3.59
C GLY A 228 38.80 -32.08 2.55
N THR A 229 39.13 -32.76 1.46
CA THR A 229 39.79 -32.16 0.31
C THR A 229 38.79 -31.53 -0.66
N CYS A 230 39.23 -30.53 -1.44
CA CYS A 230 38.41 -29.92 -2.47
C CYS A 230 37.90 -30.91 -3.53
N GLU A 231 38.65 -31.98 -3.78
CA GLU A 231 38.23 -33.03 -4.71
C GLU A 231 37.07 -33.86 -4.14
N GLU A 232 37.12 -34.18 -2.85
CA GLU A 232 36.02 -34.85 -2.15
C GLU A 232 34.78 -33.99 -2.15
N PHE A 233 34.92 -32.68 -1.89
CA PHE A 233 33.81 -31.72 -1.97
C PHE A 233 33.14 -31.75 -3.33
N LEU A 234 33.91 -31.74 -4.40
CA LEU A 234 33.40 -31.88 -5.77
C LEU A 234 32.69 -33.22 -6.00
N ALA A 235 33.27 -34.35 -5.47
CA ALA A 235 32.65 -35.66 -5.61
C ALA A 235 31.26 -35.72 -4.94
N TYR A 236 31.13 -35.24 -3.72
CA TYR A 236 29.85 -35.15 -3.02
C TYR A 236 28.84 -34.24 -3.74
N THR A 237 29.31 -33.09 -4.25
CA THR A 237 28.43 -32.14 -4.98
C THR A 237 27.84 -32.77 -6.23
N ARG A 238 28.59 -33.67 -6.93
CA ARG A 238 28.11 -34.39 -8.11
C ARG A 238 26.86 -35.21 -7.87
N ASP A 239 26.72 -35.78 -6.66
CA ASP A 239 25.60 -36.66 -6.34
C ASP A 239 24.29 -35.92 -6.01
N VAL A 240 24.41 -34.64 -5.68
CA VAL A 240 23.27 -33.80 -5.30
C VAL A 240 22.88 -32.75 -6.35
N VAL A 241 23.68 -32.57 -7.40
CA VAL A 241 23.43 -31.60 -8.48
C VAL A 241 23.09 -32.34 -9.78
N PRO A 242 22.09 -31.90 -10.58
CA PRO A 242 21.76 -32.49 -11.88
C PRO A 242 22.96 -32.47 -12.83
N ARG A 243 23.05 -33.45 -13.72
CA ARG A 243 24.18 -33.58 -14.68
C ARG A 243 24.42 -32.32 -15.50
N GLU A 244 23.37 -31.63 -15.91
CA GLU A 244 23.46 -30.40 -16.70
C GLU A 244 24.14 -29.27 -15.94
N ASP A 245 23.77 -29.09 -14.66
CA ASP A 245 24.29 -28.05 -13.80
C ASP A 245 25.68 -28.42 -13.26
N TRP A 246 25.94 -29.73 -13.08
CA TRP A 246 27.21 -30.26 -12.63
C TRP A 246 28.39 -29.91 -13.56
N HIS A 247 28.24 -30.04 -14.88
CA HIS A 247 29.29 -29.68 -15.83
C HIS A 247 29.71 -28.20 -15.70
N LYS A 248 28.72 -27.29 -15.56
CA LYS A 248 28.98 -25.86 -15.38
C LYS A 248 29.65 -25.59 -14.03
N PHE A 249 29.14 -26.24 -12.98
CA PHE A 249 29.69 -26.14 -11.63
C PHE A 249 31.14 -26.55 -11.58
N ARG A 250 31.47 -27.76 -12.06
CA ARG A 250 32.82 -28.29 -12.07
C ARG A 250 33.84 -27.44 -12.85
N GLN A 251 33.40 -26.81 -13.94
CA GLN A 251 34.25 -25.89 -14.71
C GLN A 251 34.62 -24.64 -13.91
N ARG A 252 33.68 -24.12 -13.13
CA ARG A 252 33.82 -22.83 -12.48
C ARG A 252 34.30 -22.91 -11.03
N PHE A 253 33.99 -24.00 -10.31
CA PHE A 253 34.27 -24.16 -8.88
C PHE A 253 35.33 -25.26 -8.58
N ASN A 254 36.24 -25.53 -9.50
CA ASN A 254 37.38 -26.37 -9.20
C ASN A 254 38.53 -25.55 -8.58
N LEU A 255 39.42 -26.24 -7.85
CA LEU A 255 40.52 -25.62 -7.11
C LEU A 255 41.41 -24.73 -7.99
N ARG A 256 41.70 -25.18 -9.23
CA ARG A 256 42.53 -24.42 -10.17
C ARG A 256 41.89 -23.09 -10.56
N GLU A 257 40.62 -23.12 -10.84
CA GLU A 257 39.88 -21.92 -11.25
C GLU A 257 39.65 -20.97 -10.06
N MET A 258 39.32 -21.50 -8.89
CA MET A 258 39.19 -20.70 -7.66
C MET A 258 40.52 -19.99 -7.33
N ARG A 259 41.66 -20.66 -7.39
CA ARG A 259 43.01 -20.06 -7.22
C ARG A 259 43.28 -18.95 -8.24
N ARG A 260 42.83 -19.15 -9.48
CA ARG A 260 43.06 -18.20 -10.57
C ARG A 260 42.24 -16.91 -10.42
N VAL A 261 40.99 -17.06 -9.99
CA VAL A 261 40.03 -15.93 -9.96
C VAL A 261 40.04 -15.21 -8.61
N LEU A 262 40.14 -15.93 -7.51
CA LEU A 262 40.05 -15.40 -6.15
C LEU A 262 41.42 -14.97 -5.63
N THR A 263 41.90 -13.81 -6.04
CA THR A 263 43.27 -13.34 -5.74
C THR A 263 43.33 -12.20 -4.76
N LYS A 264 42.23 -11.44 -4.63
CA LYS A 264 42.14 -10.24 -3.77
C LYS A 264 40.74 -10.03 -3.26
N THR A 265 40.59 -9.17 -2.23
CA THR A 265 39.30 -8.76 -1.69
C THR A 265 38.41 -8.18 -2.78
N GLY A 266 37.18 -8.68 -2.85
CA GLY A 266 36.18 -8.32 -3.85
C GLY A 266 36.08 -9.33 -5.02
N ASP A 267 37.07 -10.20 -5.20
CA ASP A 267 36.95 -11.27 -6.19
C ASP A 267 35.92 -12.31 -5.74
N LYS A 268 35.00 -12.68 -6.65
CA LYS A 268 33.93 -13.63 -6.39
C LYS A 268 33.58 -14.48 -7.61
N LEU A 269 33.09 -15.66 -7.33
CA LEU A 269 32.48 -16.58 -8.30
C LEU A 269 31.03 -16.80 -7.87
N GLU A 270 30.08 -16.56 -8.76
CA GLU A 270 28.65 -16.74 -8.48
C GLU A 270 28.03 -17.69 -9.49
N MET A 271 27.07 -18.50 -9.03
CA MET A 271 26.29 -19.40 -9.88
C MET A 271 24.97 -19.75 -9.23
N GLU A 272 23.95 -19.86 -10.05
CA GLU A 272 22.68 -20.49 -9.67
C GLU A 272 22.61 -21.89 -10.28
N LEU A 273 22.20 -22.85 -9.49
CA LEU A 273 22.03 -24.23 -9.93
C LEU A 273 20.95 -24.95 -9.10
N ARG A 274 20.52 -26.10 -9.59
CA ARG A 274 19.59 -26.96 -8.87
C ARG A 274 20.32 -27.94 -7.99
N ARG A 275 19.91 -28.10 -6.74
CA ARG A 275 20.41 -29.07 -5.79
C ARG A 275 19.30 -29.93 -5.23
N LYS A 276 19.57 -31.23 -5.06
CA LYS A 276 18.63 -32.16 -4.43
C LYS A 276 18.59 -31.91 -2.93
N ASN A 277 17.40 -31.67 -2.39
CA ASN A 277 17.16 -31.51 -0.97
C ASN A 277 15.91 -32.31 -0.59
N GLY A 278 16.02 -33.28 0.30
CA GLY A 278 14.92 -34.16 0.69
C GLY A 278 14.25 -34.88 -0.49
N GLY A 279 15.02 -35.26 -1.53
CA GLY A 279 14.50 -35.93 -2.72
C GLY A 279 14.00 -35.02 -3.85
N VAL A 280 13.84 -33.73 -3.62
CA VAL A 280 13.36 -32.72 -4.58
C VAL A 280 14.51 -31.80 -4.98
N TYR A 281 14.56 -31.40 -6.24
CA TYR A 281 15.51 -30.39 -6.72
C TYR A 281 15.01 -28.99 -6.39
N LYS A 282 15.83 -28.22 -5.66
CA LYS A 282 15.60 -26.82 -5.34
C LYS A 282 16.66 -25.94 -5.98
N TRP A 283 16.29 -24.73 -6.34
CA TRP A 283 17.25 -23.76 -6.83
C TRP A 283 18.05 -23.17 -5.69
N ILE A 284 19.37 -23.14 -5.87
CA ILE A 284 20.31 -22.52 -4.94
C ILE A 284 21.15 -21.47 -5.66
N SER A 285 21.47 -20.41 -4.93
CA SER A 285 22.52 -19.47 -5.30
C SER A 285 23.77 -19.79 -4.52
N LEU A 286 24.88 -19.95 -5.23
CA LEU A 286 26.21 -20.17 -4.70
C LEU A 286 27.07 -18.94 -4.97
N MET A 287 27.78 -18.48 -3.96
CA MET A 287 28.79 -17.44 -4.09
C MET A 287 30.08 -17.90 -3.38
N VAL A 288 31.20 -17.86 -4.07
CA VAL A 288 32.53 -18.06 -3.47
C VAL A 288 33.27 -16.75 -3.55
N SER A 289 33.71 -16.24 -2.42
CA SER A 289 34.45 -14.98 -2.32
C SER A 289 35.83 -15.20 -1.74
N TYR A 290 36.80 -14.41 -2.19
CA TYR A 290 38.12 -14.35 -1.56
C TYR A 290 38.01 -13.90 -0.09
N LEU A 291 38.73 -14.63 0.78
CA LEU A 291 38.83 -14.29 2.20
C LEU A 291 40.25 -13.80 2.51
N PRO A 292 40.42 -12.54 2.95
CA PRO A 292 41.77 -12.05 3.30
C PRO A 292 42.31 -12.73 4.55
N ASP A 293 43.58 -13.11 4.50
CA ASP A 293 44.28 -13.70 5.64
C ASP A 293 44.81 -12.58 6.56
N TYR A 294 44.19 -12.46 7.72
CA TYR A 294 44.60 -11.52 8.76
C TYR A 294 45.71 -12.07 9.66
N SER A 295 46.09 -13.34 9.53
CA SER A 295 47.15 -13.96 10.35
C SER A 295 48.56 -13.65 9.89
N GLY A 296 48.72 -12.98 8.72
CA GLY A 296 49.98 -12.61 8.13
C GLY A 296 50.70 -13.76 7.42
N SER A 297 50.09 -14.95 7.31
CA SER A 297 50.69 -16.13 6.68
C SER A 297 50.65 -16.15 5.15
N LYS A 298 49.95 -15.12 4.55
CA LYS A 298 49.75 -14.96 3.09
C LYS A 298 49.03 -16.14 2.41
N LYS A 299 48.20 -16.86 3.17
CA LYS A 299 47.45 -17.97 2.62
C LYS A 299 46.28 -17.49 1.74
N GLN A 300 46.06 -18.19 0.62
CA GLN A 300 44.94 -17.96 -0.25
C GLN A 300 43.71 -18.72 0.27
N GLN A 301 42.73 -18.00 0.77
CA GLN A 301 41.51 -18.55 1.36
C GLN A 301 40.29 -18.05 0.65
N ALA A 302 39.18 -18.82 0.71
CA ALA A 302 37.90 -18.42 0.17
C ALA A 302 36.76 -18.94 1.04
N VAL A 303 35.63 -18.27 0.98
CA VAL A 303 34.39 -18.70 1.63
C VAL A 303 33.31 -18.89 0.58
N LEU A 304 32.66 -20.04 0.60
CA LEU A 304 31.47 -20.35 -0.17
C LEU A 304 30.25 -20.17 0.74
N VAL A 305 29.25 -19.45 0.25
CA VAL A 305 27.93 -19.36 0.86
C VAL A 305 26.89 -19.89 -0.11
N ALA A 306 25.91 -20.62 0.41
CA ALA A 306 24.84 -21.21 -0.38
C ALA A 306 23.47 -20.95 0.25
N ARG A 307 22.53 -20.44 -0.55
CA ARG A 307 21.15 -20.16 -0.12
C ARG A 307 20.13 -20.70 -1.11
N PHE A 308 18.95 -21.06 -0.62
CA PHE A 308 17.82 -21.41 -1.47
C PHE A 308 17.18 -20.15 -2.07
N ILE A 309 16.82 -20.22 -3.36
CA ILE A 309 16.23 -19.10 -4.10
C ILE A 309 14.90 -19.48 -4.79
N ASP A 310 14.30 -20.63 -4.42
CA ASP A 310 13.04 -21.10 -5.03
C ASP A 310 11.90 -20.07 -4.85
N ASP A 311 11.76 -19.50 -3.64
CA ASP A 311 10.69 -18.54 -3.35
C ASP A 311 10.91 -17.21 -4.07
N GLU A 312 12.16 -16.77 -4.22
CA GLU A 312 12.49 -15.57 -5.00
C GLU A 312 12.15 -15.79 -6.48
N ARG A 313 12.59 -16.89 -7.06
CA ARG A 313 12.30 -17.25 -8.46
C ARG A 313 10.82 -17.42 -8.73
N ARG A 314 10.10 -18.05 -7.80
CA ARG A 314 8.64 -18.18 -7.94
C ARG A 314 7.96 -16.81 -7.98
N ARG A 315 8.30 -15.91 -7.06
CA ARG A 315 7.75 -14.55 -7.05
C ARG A 315 8.09 -13.77 -8.33
N GLU A 316 9.31 -13.88 -8.82
CA GLU A 316 9.71 -13.25 -10.09
C GLU A 316 8.91 -13.80 -11.27
N MET A 317 8.70 -15.12 -11.34
CA MET A 317 7.88 -15.73 -12.40
C MET A 317 6.42 -15.30 -12.31
N GLU A 318 5.84 -15.27 -11.12
CA GLU A 318 4.47 -14.79 -10.87
C GLU A 318 4.32 -13.32 -11.30
N GLN A 319 5.24 -12.45 -10.90
CA GLN A 319 5.25 -11.04 -11.32
C GLN A 319 5.41 -10.86 -12.83
N GLN A 320 6.27 -11.63 -13.47
CA GLN A 320 6.44 -11.59 -14.92
C GLN A 320 5.16 -12.05 -15.64
N GLN A 321 4.49 -13.07 -15.11
CA GLN A 321 3.24 -13.57 -15.68
C GLN A 321 2.12 -12.53 -15.53
N GLU A 322 1.96 -11.95 -14.34
CA GLU A 322 0.99 -10.87 -14.09
C GLU A 322 1.21 -9.66 -15.00
N LEU A 323 2.49 -9.25 -15.13
CA LEU A 323 2.84 -8.14 -16.01
C LEU A 323 2.51 -8.44 -17.47
N LYS A 324 2.78 -9.67 -17.93
CA LYS A 324 2.45 -10.11 -19.28
C LYS A 324 0.94 -10.09 -19.54
N GLU A 325 0.16 -10.59 -18.57
CA GLU A 325 -1.31 -10.59 -18.67
C GLU A 325 -1.87 -9.16 -18.68
N ALA A 326 -1.36 -8.29 -17.80
CA ALA A 326 -1.74 -6.88 -17.78
C ALA A 326 -1.38 -6.17 -19.11
N LEU A 327 -0.22 -6.46 -19.68
CA LEU A 327 0.21 -5.90 -20.96
C LEU A 327 -0.72 -6.33 -22.11
N VAL A 328 -1.08 -7.62 -22.16
CA VAL A 328 -2.01 -8.15 -23.18
C VAL A 328 -3.38 -7.50 -23.02
N ALA A 329 -3.91 -7.40 -21.80
CA ALA A 329 -5.19 -6.75 -21.54
C ALA A 329 -5.19 -5.26 -21.95
N ALA A 330 -4.13 -4.53 -21.62
CA ALA A 330 -3.97 -3.13 -22.01
C ALA A 330 -3.86 -2.95 -23.53
N HIS A 331 -3.14 -3.84 -24.21
CA HIS A 331 -3.02 -3.81 -25.68
C HIS A 331 -4.37 -4.06 -26.35
N THR A 332 -5.11 -5.09 -25.93
CA THR A 332 -6.44 -5.41 -26.45
C THR A 332 -7.42 -4.25 -26.23
N ALA A 333 -7.41 -3.64 -25.05
CA ALA A 333 -8.24 -2.47 -24.78
C ALA A 333 -7.89 -1.26 -25.66
N ASN A 334 -6.60 -1.03 -25.92
CA ASN A 334 -6.14 0.06 -26.78
C ASN A 334 -6.48 -0.18 -28.27
N GLU A 335 -6.38 -1.43 -28.73
CA GLU A 335 -6.82 -1.79 -30.08
C GLU A 335 -8.33 -1.60 -30.26
N ALA A 336 -9.15 -2.04 -29.31
CA ALA A 336 -10.59 -1.81 -29.30
C ALA A 336 -10.92 -0.32 -29.36
N LYS A 337 -10.22 0.50 -28.54
CA LYS A 337 -10.37 1.96 -28.53
C LYS A 337 -10.00 2.60 -29.88
N SER A 338 -8.95 2.14 -30.54
CA SER A 338 -8.51 2.65 -31.81
C SER A 338 -9.50 2.29 -32.95
N ALA A 339 -9.99 1.05 -32.93
CA ALA A 339 -11.03 0.61 -33.84
C ALA A 339 -12.33 1.43 -33.65
N PHE A 340 -12.72 1.68 -32.39
CA PHE A 340 -13.84 2.56 -32.05
C PHE A 340 -13.72 3.94 -32.68
N LEU A 341 -12.59 4.64 -32.46
CA LEU A 341 -12.37 5.98 -33.00
C LEU A 341 -12.39 6.00 -34.55
N SER A 342 -11.82 4.98 -35.17
CA SER A 342 -11.84 4.85 -36.64
C SER A 342 -13.25 4.68 -37.19
N GLN A 343 -14.04 3.80 -36.58
CA GLN A 343 -15.42 3.57 -36.96
C GLN A 343 -16.28 4.82 -36.77
N MET A 344 -16.13 5.50 -35.63
CA MET A 344 -16.83 6.76 -35.33
C MET A 344 -16.54 7.84 -36.38
N SER A 345 -15.26 7.98 -36.76
CA SER A 345 -14.88 8.95 -37.81
C SER A 345 -15.55 8.66 -39.14
N HIS A 346 -15.67 7.39 -39.51
CA HIS A 346 -16.36 6.97 -40.72
C HIS A 346 -17.86 7.28 -40.68
N ASP A 347 -18.51 6.91 -39.55
CA ASP A 347 -19.97 7.01 -39.43
C ASP A 347 -20.45 8.46 -39.24
N ILE A 348 -19.60 9.36 -38.74
CA ILE A 348 -19.82 10.81 -38.75
C ILE A 348 -19.63 11.41 -40.12
N ARG A 349 -18.59 10.96 -40.87
CA ARG A 349 -18.26 11.52 -42.18
C ARG A 349 -19.36 11.26 -43.24
N THR A 350 -20.01 10.10 -43.19
CA THR A 350 -21.01 9.67 -44.17
C THR A 350 -22.22 10.61 -44.22
N PRO A 351 -22.96 10.87 -43.08
CA PRO A 351 -24.07 11.80 -43.12
C PRO A 351 -23.63 13.25 -43.35
N MET A 352 -22.43 13.64 -42.89
CA MET A 352 -21.89 14.97 -43.17
C MET A 352 -21.65 15.20 -44.65
N ASN A 353 -21.07 14.23 -45.37
CA ASN A 353 -20.89 14.30 -46.80
C ASN A 353 -22.22 14.31 -47.56
N ALA A 354 -23.24 13.59 -47.06
CA ALA A 354 -24.59 13.63 -47.62
C ALA A 354 -25.20 15.03 -47.48
N ILE A 355 -25.11 15.66 -46.32
CA ILE A 355 -25.60 17.03 -46.07
C ILE A 355 -24.92 18.02 -47.04
N ILE A 356 -23.58 18.00 -47.11
CA ILE A 356 -22.81 18.91 -47.98
C ILE A 356 -23.16 18.67 -49.47
N GLY A 357 -23.22 17.40 -49.90
CA GLY A 357 -23.58 17.04 -51.25
C GLY A 357 -24.99 17.46 -51.64
N MET A 358 -25.98 17.17 -50.81
CA MET A 358 -27.38 17.54 -51.07
C MET A 358 -27.59 19.05 -51.01
N THR A 359 -26.87 19.77 -50.14
CA THR A 359 -26.89 21.25 -50.10
C THR A 359 -26.37 21.81 -51.43
N THR A 360 -25.29 21.27 -51.99
CA THR A 360 -24.75 21.68 -53.28
C THR A 360 -25.73 21.41 -54.42
N ILE A 361 -26.36 20.21 -54.42
CA ILE A 361 -27.35 19.82 -55.43
C ILE A 361 -28.60 20.72 -55.30
N ALA A 362 -29.09 21.02 -54.13
CA ALA A 362 -30.22 21.90 -53.91
C ALA A 362 -29.96 23.30 -54.45
N ARG A 363 -28.79 23.89 -54.18
CA ARG A 363 -28.36 25.20 -54.72
C ARG A 363 -28.30 25.23 -56.23
N GLN A 364 -27.84 24.14 -56.89
CA GLN A 364 -27.80 24.05 -58.36
C GLN A 364 -29.16 23.87 -58.98
N ASN A 365 -30.16 23.42 -58.26
CA ASN A 365 -31.49 23.11 -58.76
C ASN A 365 -32.59 23.94 -58.04
N ILE A 366 -32.29 25.15 -57.59
CA ILE A 366 -33.19 25.97 -56.82
C ILE A 366 -34.55 26.27 -57.46
N GLU A 367 -34.56 26.34 -58.80
CA GLU A 367 -35.77 26.54 -59.58
C GLU A 367 -36.61 25.24 -59.73
N ASN A 368 -36.01 24.07 -59.51
CA ASN A 368 -36.75 22.82 -59.49
C ASN A 368 -37.23 22.46 -58.12
N LYS A 369 -38.41 22.99 -57.69
CA LYS A 369 -38.99 22.88 -56.36
C LYS A 369 -39.07 21.45 -55.86
N VAL A 370 -39.41 20.46 -56.77
CA VAL A 370 -39.51 19.02 -56.36
C VAL A 370 -38.14 18.46 -55.96
N LYS A 371 -37.11 18.73 -56.78
CA LYS A 371 -35.76 18.26 -56.54
C LYS A 371 -35.11 18.95 -55.34
N THR A 372 -35.34 20.23 -55.20
CA THR A 372 -34.89 21.02 -54.02
C THR A 372 -35.50 20.50 -52.72
N LEU A 373 -36.81 20.24 -52.70
CA LEU A 373 -37.49 19.66 -51.54
C LEU A 373 -36.98 18.25 -51.19
N ASP A 374 -36.73 17.38 -52.19
CA ASP A 374 -36.13 16.07 -51.98
C ASP A 374 -34.73 16.19 -51.35
N CYS A 375 -33.90 17.13 -51.83
CA CYS A 375 -32.59 17.39 -51.24
C CYS A 375 -32.71 17.90 -49.81
N LEU A 376 -33.60 18.81 -49.48
CA LEU A 376 -33.85 19.33 -48.13
C LEU A 376 -34.33 18.23 -47.20
N ASN A 377 -35.22 17.35 -47.66
CA ASN A 377 -35.66 16.18 -46.86
C ASN A 377 -34.50 15.23 -46.54
N LYS A 378 -33.60 14.98 -47.52
CA LYS A 378 -32.39 14.16 -47.30
C LYS A 378 -31.38 14.83 -46.40
N ILE A 379 -31.23 16.15 -46.47
CA ILE A 379 -30.41 16.91 -45.52
C ILE A 379 -30.97 16.76 -44.10
N GLY A 380 -32.29 16.95 -43.94
CA GLY A 380 -32.96 16.81 -42.65
C GLY A 380 -32.76 15.42 -42.02
N SER A 381 -32.99 14.35 -42.82
CA SER A 381 -32.80 12.96 -42.34
C SER A 381 -31.35 12.66 -41.99
N SER A 382 -30.37 13.13 -42.77
CA SER A 382 -28.95 12.95 -42.50
C SER A 382 -28.48 13.72 -41.26
N SER A 383 -29.03 14.94 -41.04
CA SER A 383 -28.76 15.75 -39.85
C SER A 383 -29.33 15.09 -38.58
N ALA A 384 -30.56 14.57 -38.62
CA ALA A 384 -31.17 13.84 -37.54
C ALA A 384 -30.36 12.59 -37.16
N HIS A 385 -29.90 11.82 -38.16
CA HIS A 385 -29.05 10.66 -37.95
C HIS A 385 -27.69 11.03 -37.32
N LEU A 386 -27.05 12.11 -37.77
CA LEU A 386 -25.80 12.60 -37.23
C LEU A 386 -25.97 13.00 -35.74
N LEU A 387 -27.08 13.67 -35.42
CA LEU A 387 -27.38 14.06 -34.03
C LEU A 387 -27.58 12.83 -33.13
N GLU A 388 -28.29 11.79 -33.61
CA GLU A 388 -28.47 10.53 -32.89
C GLU A 388 -27.13 9.84 -32.62
N LEU A 389 -26.22 9.81 -33.63
CA LEU A 389 -24.85 9.30 -33.49
C LEU A 389 -24.08 10.04 -32.40
N ILE A 390 -24.07 11.37 -32.44
CA ILE A 390 -23.37 12.22 -31.48
C ILE A 390 -23.92 11.97 -30.06
N ASN A 391 -25.22 11.94 -29.89
CA ASN A 391 -25.86 11.70 -28.59
C ASN A 391 -25.53 10.30 -28.03
N SER A 392 -25.46 9.30 -28.90
CA SER A 392 -25.08 7.93 -28.56
C SER A 392 -23.62 7.86 -28.08
N ILE A 393 -22.69 8.57 -28.75
CA ILE A 393 -21.27 8.65 -28.40
C ILE A 393 -21.11 9.37 -27.05
N LEU A 394 -21.80 10.49 -26.84
CA LEU A 394 -21.75 11.24 -25.59
C LEU A 394 -22.30 10.42 -24.41
N SER A 395 -23.41 9.71 -24.63
CA SER A 395 -23.99 8.81 -23.62
C SER A 395 -22.98 7.72 -23.23
N MET A 396 -22.37 7.08 -24.23
CA MET A 396 -21.36 6.04 -24.02
C MET A 396 -20.13 6.57 -23.26
N SER A 397 -19.61 7.73 -23.65
CA SER A 397 -18.48 8.39 -22.98
C SER A 397 -18.78 8.73 -21.52
N LYS A 398 -20.01 9.19 -21.22
CA LYS A 398 -20.45 9.45 -19.83
C LYS A 398 -20.54 8.16 -19.01
N ILE A 399 -21.03 7.06 -19.61
CA ILE A 399 -21.12 5.75 -18.97
C ILE A 399 -19.71 5.20 -18.66
N GLU A 400 -18.81 5.17 -19.66
CA GLU A 400 -17.43 4.67 -19.48
C GLU A 400 -16.63 5.45 -18.45
N SER A 401 -16.84 6.78 -18.39
CA SER A 401 -16.18 7.63 -17.39
C SER A 401 -16.79 7.55 -15.99
N GLY A 402 -17.85 6.75 -15.78
CA GLY A 402 -18.54 6.62 -14.50
C GLY A 402 -19.27 7.90 -14.07
N LYS A 403 -19.54 8.82 -15.01
CA LYS A 403 -20.18 10.12 -14.71
C LYS A 403 -21.71 10.09 -14.79
N VAL A 404 -22.31 8.95 -15.10
CA VAL A 404 -23.77 8.79 -15.09
C VAL A 404 -24.21 8.67 -13.63
N ILE A 405 -25.04 9.58 -13.20
CA ILE A 405 -25.65 9.57 -11.86
C ILE A 405 -27.12 9.23 -12.07
N LEU A 406 -27.54 8.09 -11.55
CA LEU A 406 -28.95 7.70 -11.58
C LEU A 406 -29.75 8.54 -10.60
N THR A 407 -30.97 8.91 -11.00
CA THR A 407 -31.93 9.63 -10.14
C THR A 407 -33.04 8.70 -9.71
N ASP A 408 -33.46 8.80 -8.44
CA ASP A 408 -34.65 8.13 -7.94
C ASP A 408 -35.86 9.08 -8.10
N ASP A 409 -36.58 8.95 -9.18
CA ASP A 409 -37.78 9.70 -9.43
C ASP A 409 -39.02 8.84 -9.14
N GLU A 410 -40.08 9.43 -8.57
CA GLU A 410 -41.38 8.77 -8.44
C GLU A 410 -41.99 8.57 -9.83
N LEU A 411 -42.34 7.39 -10.18
CA LEU A 411 -42.75 7.02 -11.53
C LEU A 411 -43.89 6.00 -11.52
N SER A 412 -44.96 6.35 -12.28
CA SER A 412 -46.01 5.40 -12.63
C SER A 412 -45.57 4.57 -13.85
N LEU A 413 -45.38 3.28 -13.67
CA LEU A 413 -44.98 2.37 -14.77
C LEU A 413 -45.97 2.33 -15.90
N PRO A 414 -47.32 2.22 -15.66
CA PRO A 414 -48.30 2.27 -16.74
C PRO A 414 -48.25 3.56 -17.57
N GLN A 415 -48.05 4.72 -16.88
CA GLN A 415 -47.95 6.03 -17.56
C GLN A 415 -46.69 6.10 -18.41
N LEU A 416 -45.54 5.65 -17.90
CA LEU A 416 -44.29 5.60 -18.66
C LEU A 416 -44.44 4.74 -19.93
N LEU A 417 -45.05 3.55 -19.81
CA LEU A 417 -45.24 2.67 -20.97
C LEU A 417 -46.15 3.30 -22.01
N GLU A 418 -47.23 3.97 -21.60
CA GLU A 418 -48.09 4.68 -22.52
C GLU A 418 -47.36 5.85 -23.23
N ASP A 419 -46.57 6.62 -22.46
CA ASP A 419 -45.72 7.67 -23.06
C ASP A 419 -44.74 7.15 -24.11
N VAL A 420 -44.08 6.00 -23.78
CA VAL A 420 -43.18 5.33 -24.72
C VAL A 420 -43.94 4.85 -25.97
N LEU A 421 -45.12 4.25 -25.80
CA LEU A 421 -45.93 3.76 -26.91
C LEU A 421 -46.46 4.95 -27.76
N ASN A 422 -46.80 6.08 -27.15
CA ASN A 422 -47.21 7.27 -27.92
C ASN A 422 -46.13 7.79 -28.87
N ILE A 423 -44.84 7.65 -28.48
CA ILE A 423 -43.71 7.98 -29.36
C ILE A 423 -43.54 6.94 -30.46
N ILE A 424 -43.77 5.67 -30.21
CA ILE A 424 -43.53 4.56 -31.15
C ILE A 424 -44.71 4.35 -32.12
N ARG A 425 -45.98 4.61 -31.71
CA ARG A 425 -47.20 4.43 -32.55
C ARG A 425 -47.11 5.08 -33.91
N PRO A 426 -46.64 6.35 -34.08
CA PRO A 426 -46.53 6.97 -35.41
C PRO A 426 -45.54 6.24 -36.30
N MET A 427 -44.46 5.69 -35.75
CA MET A 427 -43.45 4.96 -36.49
C MET A 427 -43.99 3.59 -36.95
N ALA A 428 -44.63 2.87 -36.05
CA ALA A 428 -45.28 1.59 -36.32
C ALA A 428 -46.45 1.77 -37.30
N GLY A 429 -47.23 2.86 -37.18
CA GLY A 429 -48.33 3.18 -38.09
C GLY A 429 -47.91 3.43 -39.54
N LYS A 430 -46.74 4.05 -39.78
CA LYS A 430 -46.17 4.19 -41.14
C LYS A 430 -45.90 2.83 -41.86
N LYS A 431 -45.66 1.79 -41.03
CA LYS A 431 -45.45 0.41 -41.51
C LYS A 431 -46.68 -0.50 -41.32
N MET A 432 -47.82 0.05 -40.95
CA MET A 432 -49.04 -0.69 -40.62
C MET A 432 -48.83 -1.84 -39.64
N GLN A 433 -47.87 -1.71 -38.75
CA GLN A 433 -47.54 -2.70 -37.73
C GLN A 433 -48.54 -2.65 -36.57
N ASN A 434 -48.86 -3.82 -35.99
CA ASN A 434 -49.76 -3.94 -34.85
C ASN A 434 -48.94 -3.86 -33.56
N LEU A 435 -49.08 -2.76 -32.80
CA LEU A 435 -48.39 -2.53 -31.53
C LEU A 435 -49.33 -2.77 -30.36
N ARG A 436 -49.03 -3.73 -29.49
CA ARG A 436 -49.83 -4.12 -28.34
C ARG A 436 -49.10 -3.91 -27.02
N LEU A 437 -49.83 -3.55 -25.98
CA LEU A 437 -49.39 -3.54 -24.61
C LEU A 437 -50.05 -4.68 -23.83
N GLU A 438 -49.23 -5.51 -23.19
CA GLU A 438 -49.66 -6.59 -22.33
C GLU A 438 -49.20 -6.30 -20.89
N LEU A 439 -50.15 -5.98 -20.00
CA LEU A 439 -49.87 -5.78 -18.58
C LEU A 439 -50.37 -7.00 -17.84
N GLU A 440 -49.46 -7.75 -17.25
CA GLU A 440 -49.81 -8.76 -16.26
C GLU A 440 -50.11 -8.09 -14.94
N GLU A 441 -50.76 -8.80 -13.97
CA GLU A 441 -51.18 -8.22 -12.68
C GLU A 441 -49.99 -7.52 -12.00
N LEU A 442 -50.02 -6.19 -11.98
CA LEU A 442 -49.10 -5.32 -11.26
C LEU A 442 -49.68 -5.06 -9.87
N LYS A 443 -48.97 -5.52 -8.84
CA LYS A 443 -49.34 -5.22 -7.46
C LYS A 443 -48.95 -3.79 -7.10
N HIS A 444 -47.80 -3.34 -7.60
CA HIS A 444 -47.27 -2.04 -7.31
C HIS A 444 -46.91 -1.33 -8.63
N ALA A 445 -47.69 -0.35 -8.98
CA ALA A 445 -47.55 0.41 -10.22
C ALA A 445 -46.65 1.64 -10.08
N GLU A 446 -46.57 2.19 -8.86
CA GLU A 446 -45.75 3.36 -8.53
C GLU A 446 -44.41 2.93 -7.99
N VAL A 447 -43.33 3.35 -8.64
CA VAL A 447 -41.93 2.94 -8.30
C VAL A 447 -40.99 4.14 -8.23
N LEU A 448 -39.88 3.93 -7.55
CA LEU A 448 -38.73 4.85 -7.54
C LEU A 448 -37.68 4.32 -8.50
N THR A 449 -37.40 5.07 -9.56
CA THR A 449 -36.37 4.73 -10.55
C THR A 449 -36.05 5.93 -11.42
N ASP A 450 -34.95 5.83 -12.18
CA ASP A 450 -34.60 6.85 -13.18
C ASP A 450 -35.52 6.69 -14.41
N SER A 451 -36.51 7.58 -14.49
CA SER A 451 -37.49 7.62 -15.55
C SER A 451 -36.86 7.86 -16.94
N THR A 452 -35.83 8.67 -17.00
CA THR A 452 -35.17 9.07 -18.25
C THR A 452 -34.39 7.90 -18.85
N HIS A 453 -33.58 7.21 -18.05
CA HIS A 453 -32.79 6.09 -18.54
C HIS A 453 -33.67 4.85 -18.82
N LEU A 454 -34.70 4.60 -18.00
CA LEU A 454 -35.65 3.52 -18.30
C LEU A 454 -36.39 3.78 -19.62
N LYS A 455 -36.88 4.99 -19.85
CA LYS A 455 -37.51 5.41 -21.12
C LYS A 455 -36.55 5.24 -22.29
N GLN A 456 -35.29 5.61 -22.14
CA GLN A 456 -34.25 5.46 -23.17
C GLN A 456 -34.03 3.98 -23.54
N ILE A 457 -33.94 3.07 -22.54
CA ILE A 457 -33.79 1.64 -22.81
C ILE A 457 -34.98 1.11 -23.60
N LEU A 458 -36.21 1.41 -23.17
CA LEU A 458 -37.43 0.93 -23.81
C LEU A 458 -37.58 1.47 -25.25
N LEU A 459 -37.29 2.76 -25.47
CA LEU A 459 -37.31 3.38 -26.81
C LEU A 459 -36.29 2.76 -27.75
N ASN A 460 -35.07 2.47 -27.26
CA ASN A 460 -34.06 1.82 -28.09
C ASN A 460 -34.49 0.39 -28.50
N VAL A 461 -35.03 -0.38 -27.56
CA VAL A 461 -35.47 -1.76 -27.88
C VAL A 461 -36.71 -1.76 -28.78
N LEU A 462 -37.72 -0.96 -28.49
CA LEU A 462 -38.93 -0.82 -29.30
C LEU A 462 -38.63 -0.23 -30.67
N GLY A 463 -37.73 0.76 -30.76
CA GLY A 463 -37.27 1.33 -32.03
C GLY A 463 -36.65 0.26 -32.91
N ASN A 464 -35.84 -0.63 -32.33
CA ASN A 464 -35.29 -1.78 -33.08
C ASN A 464 -36.40 -2.74 -33.52
N ALA A 465 -37.37 -3.05 -32.66
CA ALA A 465 -38.50 -3.90 -33.03
C ALA A 465 -39.27 -3.33 -34.21
N VAL A 466 -39.65 -2.04 -34.21
CA VAL A 466 -40.30 -1.35 -35.33
C VAL A 466 -39.47 -1.37 -36.61
N LYS A 467 -38.15 -1.19 -36.46
CA LYS A 467 -37.21 -1.13 -37.55
C LYS A 467 -37.09 -2.45 -38.33
N TYR A 468 -36.96 -3.56 -37.58
CA TYR A 468 -36.71 -4.88 -38.16
C TYR A 468 -37.94 -5.69 -38.45
N THR A 469 -39.07 -5.39 -37.81
CA THR A 469 -40.36 -6.02 -38.13
C THR A 469 -40.85 -5.56 -39.49
N PRO A 470 -41.31 -6.49 -40.35
CA PRO A 470 -41.87 -6.13 -41.68
C PRO A 470 -43.19 -5.38 -41.57
N GLU A 471 -43.65 -4.81 -42.70
CA GLU A 471 -44.97 -4.18 -42.80
C GLU A 471 -46.08 -5.17 -42.40
N GLY A 472 -47.04 -4.68 -41.64
CA GLY A 472 -48.13 -5.48 -41.13
C GLY A 472 -47.76 -6.45 -39.99
N GLY A 473 -46.51 -6.44 -39.53
CA GLY A 473 -46.03 -7.30 -38.44
C GLY A 473 -46.58 -6.91 -37.07
N GLU A 474 -46.28 -7.72 -36.07
CA GLU A 474 -46.74 -7.55 -34.70
C GLU A 474 -45.59 -7.29 -33.73
N ILE A 475 -45.79 -6.33 -32.83
CA ILE A 475 -44.84 -5.96 -31.74
C ILE A 475 -45.64 -5.89 -30.44
N VAL A 476 -45.14 -6.64 -29.42
CA VAL A 476 -45.77 -6.71 -28.12
C VAL A 476 -44.80 -6.17 -27.07
N LEU A 477 -45.24 -5.15 -26.31
CA LEU A 477 -44.59 -4.69 -25.11
C LEU A 477 -45.29 -5.30 -23.89
N GLY A 478 -44.58 -6.07 -23.13
CA GLY A 478 -45.08 -6.70 -21.89
C GLY A 478 -44.46 -6.12 -20.63
N LEU A 479 -45.24 -6.10 -19.54
CA LEU A 479 -44.73 -5.80 -18.21
C LEU A 479 -45.32 -6.79 -17.21
N GLN A 480 -44.43 -7.38 -16.40
CA GLN A 480 -44.79 -8.32 -15.33
C GLN A 480 -44.04 -7.95 -14.04
N GLU A 481 -44.73 -8.01 -12.92
CA GLU A 481 -44.12 -7.91 -11.59
C GLU A 481 -43.89 -9.30 -11.01
N LEU A 482 -42.63 -9.60 -10.65
CA LEU A 482 -42.28 -10.83 -9.93
C LEU A 482 -42.06 -10.52 -8.45
N SER A 483 -42.56 -11.39 -7.58
CA SER A 483 -42.43 -11.22 -6.13
C SER A 483 -41.02 -11.07 -5.69
N ALA A 484 -40.75 -10.09 -4.83
CA ALA A 484 -39.40 -9.78 -4.32
C ALA A 484 -39.00 -10.66 -3.15
N VAL A 485 -37.70 -10.91 -3.09
CA VAL A 485 -37.02 -11.53 -1.93
C VAL A 485 -36.64 -10.45 -0.88
N ILE A 486 -36.66 -9.15 -1.25
CA ILE A 486 -36.24 -8.04 -0.41
C ILE A 486 -37.45 -7.13 -0.09
N PRO A 487 -37.66 -6.70 1.16
CA PRO A 487 -38.74 -5.79 1.51
C PRO A 487 -38.72 -4.50 0.69
N GLN A 488 -39.87 -4.04 0.22
CA GLN A 488 -40.09 -2.85 -0.59
C GLN A 488 -39.37 -2.82 -1.97
N ARG A 489 -38.92 -3.94 -2.49
CA ARG A 489 -38.41 -4.05 -3.86
C ARG A 489 -39.05 -5.26 -4.56
N SER A 490 -39.53 -5.08 -5.79
CA SER A 490 -39.98 -6.16 -6.67
C SER A 490 -39.13 -6.22 -7.92
N GLN A 491 -39.06 -7.37 -8.55
CA GLN A 491 -38.46 -7.49 -9.87
C GLN A 491 -39.51 -7.19 -10.93
N TYR A 492 -39.25 -6.24 -11.76
CA TYR A 492 -40.09 -5.87 -12.91
C TYR A 492 -39.45 -6.38 -14.18
N VAL A 493 -40.20 -7.17 -14.93
CA VAL A 493 -39.76 -7.75 -16.20
C VAL A 493 -40.49 -7.06 -17.34
N PHE A 494 -39.75 -6.29 -18.11
CA PHE A 494 -40.23 -5.70 -19.35
C PHE A 494 -39.83 -6.59 -20.50
N THR A 495 -40.79 -6.92 -21.36
CA THR A 495 -40.55 -7.75 -22.56
C THR A 495 -40.94 -6.99 -23.82
N VAL A 496 -40.07 -6.99 -24.79
CA VAL A 496 -40.39 -6.53 -26.17
C VAL A 496 -40.24 -7.73 -27.12
N SER A 497 -41.32 -8.12 -27.69
CA SER A 497 -41.36 -9.26 -28.63
C SER A 497 -41.85 -8.79 -30.00
N ASP A 498 -41.23 -9.27 -31.05
CA ASP A 498 -41.62 -9.01 -32.44
C ASP A 498 -41.76 -10.34 -33.23
N ASN A 499 -42.38 -10.28 -34.38
CA ASN A 499 -42.47 -11.37 -35.35
C ASN A 499 -41.63 -11.09 -36.63
N GLY A 500 -40.53 -10.39 -36.46
CA GLY A 500 -39.56 -10.11 -37.50
C GLY A 500 -38.68 -11.33 -37.89
N PRO A 501 -37.54 -11.12 -38.53
CA PRO A 501 -36.64 -12.19 -38.99
C PRO A 501 -35.88 -12.89 -37.83
N GLY A 502 -35.91 -12.32 -36.62
CA GLY A 502 -35.12 -12.81 -35.49
C GLY A 502 -33.64 -12.43 -35.58
N LEU A 503 -32.81 -13.09 -34.78
CA LEU A 503 -31.40 -12.85 -34.65
C LEU A 503 -30.60 -14.09 -35.08
N SER A 504 -29.53 -13.92 -35.85
CA SER A 504 -28.67 -15.06 -36.20
C SER A 504 -27.97 -15.65 -34.94
N GLU A 505 -27.66 -16.94 -34.96
CA GLU A 505 -26.96 -17.61 -33.85
C GLU A 505 -25.59 -17.00 -33.56
N GLU A 506 -24.92 -16.46 -34.59
CA GLU A 506 -23.62 -15.79 -34.47
C GLU A 506 -23.73 -14.40 -33.82
N LEU A 507 -24.83 -13.69 -34.05
CA LEU A 507 -25.07 -12.35 -33.53
C LEU A 507 -25.60 -12.36 -32.09
N LEU A 508 -26.40 -13.37 -31.76
CA LEU A 508 -27.08 -13.44 -30.44
C LEU A 508 -26.15 -13.23 -29.23
N PRO A 509 -24.97 -13.88 -29.15
CA PRO A 509 -24.04 -13.67 -28.02
C PRO A 509 -23.37 -12.29 -28.01
N LYS A 510 -23.34 -11.60 -29.13
CA LYS A 510 -22.62 -10.32 -29.31
C LYS A 510 -23.53 -9.12 -29.52
N ILE A 511 -24.87 -9.32 -29.51
CA ILE A 511 -25.83 -8.26 -29.90
C ILE A 511 -25.76 -7.01 -29.00
N PHE A 512 -25.23 -7.16 -27.79
CA PHE A 512 -25.00 -6.07 -26.82
C PHE A 512 -23.58 -5.50 -26.90
N ASP A 513 -22.70 -6.03 -27.76
CA ASP A 513 -21.37 -5.50 -27.97
C ASP A 513 -21.47 -4.24 -28.89
N MET A 514 -20.49 -3.34 -28.73
CA MET A 514 -20.47 -2.10 -29.48
C MET A 514 -20.27 -2.37 -30.98
N PHE A 515 -21.07 -1.68 -31.82
CA PHE A 515 -20.99 -1.73 -33.29
C PHE A 515 -21.34 -3.08 -33.92
N GLU A 516 -21.79 -4.04 -33.16
CA GLU A 516 -22.26 -5.29 -33.72
C GLU A 516 -23.57 -5.08 -34.51
N ARG A 517 -23.58 -5.61 -35.72
CA ARG A 517 -24.72 -5.52 -36.67
C ARG A 517 -24.80 -6.81 -37.44
N GLY A 518 -26.01 -7.35 -37.62
CA GLY A 518 -26.22 -8.54 -38.46
C GLY A 518 -25.76 -8.33 -39.88
N GLU A 519 -25.22 -9.37 -40.53
CA GLU A 519 -24.74 -9.30 -41.90
C GLU A 519 -25.82 -8.89 -42.90
N ASP A 520 -27.06 -9.31 -42.68
CA ASP A 520 -28.21 -8.89 -43.50
C ASP A 520 -28.50 -7.39 -43.39
N SER A 521 -28.11 -6.73 -42.30
CA SER A 521 -28.26 -5.27 -42.15
C SER A 521 -27.18 -4.47 -42.88
N ARG A 522 -26.03 -5.11 -43.24
CA ARG A 522 -24.99 -4.49 -44.08
C ARG A 522 -25.36 -4.49 -45.57
N THR A 523 -26.18 -5.46 -45.97
CA THR A 523 -26.69 -5.58 -47.36
C THR A 523 -28.04 -4.94 -47.55
N SER A 524 -28.90 -4.90 -46.52
CA SER A 524 -30.17 -4.15 -46.52
C SER A 524 -29.90 -2.69 -46.11
N LYS A 525 -30.52 -1.70 -46.79
CA LYS A 525 -30.41 -0.25 -46.53
C LYS A 525 -30.96 0.17 -45.15
N ILE A 526 -30.86 -0.67 -44.11
CA ILE A 526 -31.38 -0.38 -42.80
C ILE A 526 -30.30 0.32 -41.97
N GLU A 527 -30.42 1.62 -41.79
CA GLU A 527 -29.48 2.48 -41.02
C GLU A 527 -29.52 2.20 -39.52
N GLY A 528 -28.37 2.26 -38.86
CA GLY A 528 -28.27 2.16 -37.41
C GLY A 528 -26.82 2.22 -36.90
N THR A 529 -26.62 2.74 -35.73
CA THR A 529 -25.31 3.04 -35.14
C THR A 529 -24.59 1.81 -34.54
N GLY A 530 -25.33 0.76 -34.19
CA GLY A 530 -24.79 -0.39 -33.44
C GLY A 530 -24.46 -0.06 -31.98
N LEU A 531 -24.79 1.15 -31.50
CA LEU A 531 -24.52 1.57 -30.10
C LEU A 531 -25.73 1.44 -29.18
N GLY A 532 -26.95 1.46 -29.73
CA GLY A 532 -28.18 1.52 -28.92
C GLY A 532 -28.33 0.37 -27.92
N LEU A 533 -28.08 -0.89 -28.35
CA LEU A 533 -28.19 -2.04 -27.45
C LEU A 533 -27.03 -2.14 -26.44
N ALA A 534 -25.82 -1.71 -26.82
CA ALA A 534 -24.71 -1.59 -25.91
C ALA A 534 -24.99 -0.56 -24.79
N ILE A 535 -25.59 0.58 -25.15
CA ILE A 535 -26.07 1.58 -24.19
C ILE A 535 -27.14 0.97 -23.27
N CYS A 536 -28.11 0.23 -23.82
CA CYS A 536 -29.13 -0.46 -23.02
C CYS A 536 -28.49 -1.40 -22.00
N LYS A 537 -27.52 -2.21 -22.38
CA LYS A 537 -26.84 -3.13 -21.48
C LYS A 537 -26.13 -2.41 -20.35
N ASN A 538 -25.40 -1.34 -20.67
CA ASN A 538 -24.66 -0.56 -19.67
C ASN A 538 -25.61 0.18 -18.71
N LEU A 539 -26.67 0.82 -19.21
CA LEU A 539 -27.68 1.47 -18.37
C LEU A 539 -28.39 0.44 -17.46
N THR A 540 -28.75 -0.70 -18.02
CA THR A 540 -29.37 -1.80 -17.24
C THR A 540 -28.45 -2.25 -16.12
N ASN A 541 -27.16 -2.44 -16.38
CA ASN A 541 -26.18 -2.81 -15.36
C ASN A 541 -26.04 -1.72 -14.28
N LEU A 542 -26.04 -0.43 -14.66
CA LEU A 542 -26.03 0.67 -13.71
C LEU A 542 -27.28 0.67 -12.82
N MET A 543 -28.44 0.29 -13.36
CA MET A 543 -29.71 0.13 -12.63
C MET A 543 -29.79 -1.21 -11.87
N ALA A 544 -28.68 -1.96 -11.76
CA ALA A 544 -28.59 -3.25 -11.08
C ALA A 544 -29.53 -4.34 -11.67
N GLY A 545 -29.88 -4.25 -12.96
CA GLY A 545 -30.74 -5.18 -13.67
C GLY A 545 -30.00 -6.04 -14.67
N THR A 546 -30.77 -6.79 -15.45
CA THR A 546 -30.27 -7.62 -16.57
C THR A 546 -31.10 -7.38 -17.83
N ILE A 547 -30.44 -7.40 -18.98
CA ILE A 547 -31.10 -7.41 -20.31
C ILE A 547 -30.61 -8.59 -21.12
N GLU A 548 -31.54 -9.34 -21.69
CA GLU A 548 -31.29 -10.55 -22.46
C GLU A 548 -32.03 -10.49 -23.80
N ALA A 549 -31.48 -11.18 -24.80
CA ALA A 549 -32.10 -11.34 -26.10
C ALA A 549 -32.22 -12.81 -26.46
N ALA A 550 -33.33 -13.21 -27.06
CA ALA A 550 -33.59 -14.58 -27.51
C ALA A 550 -34.46 -14.56 -28.77
N ASN A 551 -34.36 -15.60 -29.58
CA ASN A 551 -35.32 -15.84 -30.66
C ASN A 551 -36.59 -16.49 -30.12
N ARG A 552 -37.74 -16.11 -30.65
CA ARG A 552 -39.01 -16.74 -30.36
C ARG A 552 -39.15 -18.06 -31.12
N PRO A 553 -39.75 -19.12 -30.52
CA PRO A 553 -39.99 -20.38 -31.23
C PRO A 553 -40.84 -20.22 -32.49
N GLU A 554 -41.75 -19.23 -32.47
CA GLU A 554 -42.70 -18.94 -33.56
C GLU A 554 -42.11 -17.97 -34.64
N GLY A 555 -40.85 -17.58 -34.48
CA GLY A 555 -40.18 -16.55 -35.29
C GLY A 555 -40.21 -15.19 -34.65
N GLY A 556 -39.13 -14.36 -34.98
CA GLY A 556 -38.91 -13.06 -34.39
C GLY A 556 -38.00 -13.06 -33.20
N ALA A 557 -37.75 -11.88 -32.62
CA ALA A 557 -36.91 -11.69 -31.45
C ALA A 557 -37.73 -11.34 -30.21
N LYS A 558 -37.14 -11.65 -29.05
CA LYS A 558 -37.65 -11.28 -27.73
C LYS A 558 -36.52 -10.69 -26.91
N PHE A 559 -36.66 -9.46 -26.47
CA PHE A 559 -35.81 -8.81 -25.51
C PHE A 559 -36.48 -8.79 -24.13
N THR A 560 -35.74 -9.17 -23.11
CA THR A 560 -36.22 -9.25 -21.72
C THR A 560 -35.33 -8.37 -20.85
N LEU A 561 -35.91 -7.32 -20.29
CA LEU A 561 -35.26 -6.38 -19.34
C LEU A 561 -35.82 -6.69 -17.95
N THR A 562 -34.95 -7.02 -17.00
CA THR A 562 -35.33 -7.26 -15.60
C THR A 562 -34.66 -6.23 -14.71
N LEU A 563 -35.48 -5.48 -13.96
CA LEU A 563 -35.01 -4.43 -13.06
C LEU A 563 -35.54 -4.64 -11.65
N PRO A 564 -34.68 -4.53 -10.60
CA PRO A 564 -35.11 -4.54 -9.21
C PRO A 564 -35.52 -3.11 -8.78
N LEU A 565 -36.81 -2.77 -8.92
CA LEU A 565 -37.29 -1.45 -8.58
C LEU A 565 -37.92 -1.41 -7.17
N ARG A 566 -37.77 -0.24 -6.52
CA ARG A 566 -38.40 0.04 -5.24
C ARG A 566 -39.78 0.61 -5.44
N TRP A 567 -40.82 0.04 -4.81
CA TRP A 567 -42.20 0.52 -4.89
C TRP A 567 -42.57 1.45 -3.72
N LEU A 568 -43.57 2.33 -3.93
CA LEU A 568 -43.94 3.48 -3.07
C LEU A 568 -45.14 3.24 -2.14
N GLY A 569 -45.57 2.00 -1.90
CA GLY A 569 -46.69 1.70 -1.00
C GLY A 569 -47.88 0.99 -1.67
N ASP A 570 -48.83 0.50 -0.86
CA ASP A 570 -49.98 -0.32 -1.29
C ASP A 570 -51.15 0.52 -1.89
N ASP A 571 -50.93 1.70 -2.41
CA ASP A 571 -52.02 2.49 -2.95
C ASP A 571 -52.44 2.01 -4.34
N ALA A 572 -53.70 1.64 -4.41
CA ALA A 572 -54.37 1.17 -5.62
C ALA A 572 -54.18 2.11 -6.80
N VAL A 573 -53.96 1.52 -7.98
CA VAL A 573 -53.86 2.18 -9.30
C VAL A 573 -54.94 3.27 -9.43
N LYS A 574 -54.49 4.52 -9.42
CA LYS A 574 -55.37 5.68 -9.81
C LYS A 574 -55.64 5.56 -11.30
N PRO A 575 -56.92 5.72 -11.72
CA PRO A 575 -57.23 5.69 -13.15
C PRO A 575 -56.53 6.85 -13.87
N LEU A 576 -55.91 6.53 -15.03
CA LEU A 576 -55.27 7.49 -15.91
C LEU A 576 -56.14 8.70 -16.19
N PRO A 577 -55.61 9.92 -16.03
CA PRO A 577 -56.34 11.11 -16.52
C PRO A 577 -56.42 11.06 -18.05
N ALA A 578 -57.61 11.23 -18.58
CA ALA A 578 -57.88 11.24 -20.00
C ALA A 578 -57.05 12.35 -20.68
N VAL A 579 -56.24 11.99 -21.64
CA VAL A 579 -55.45 12.90 -22.51
C VAL A 579 -56.49 13.80 -23.26
N LYS A 580 -56.48 15.12 -22.99
CA LYS A 580 -57.20 16.06 -23.80
C LYS A 580 -56.55 16.15 -25.17
N PRO A 581 -57.31 16.02 -26.26
CA PRO A 581 -56.77 16.22 -27.62
C PRO A 581 -56.25 17.66 -27.73
N ALA A 582 -55.02 17.80 -28.23
CA ALA A 582 -54.43 19.09 -28.55
C ALA A 582 -55.28 19.77 -29.62
N GLY A 583 -56.03 20.83 -29.23
CA GLY A 583 -56.74 21.72 -30.15
C GLY A 583 -55.70 22.43 -31.02
N ARG A 584 -56.02 22.67 -32.31
CA ARG A 584 -55.31 23.64 -33.12
C ARG A 584 -55.45 24.99 -32.43
N SER A 585 -54.40 25.44 -31.75
CA SER A 585 -54.37 26.75 -31.13
C SER A 585 -53.85 27.75 -32.13
N ASP A 586 -54.59 28.83 -32.37
CA ASP A 586 -54.12 29.99 -33.11
C ASP A 586 -53.32 30.83 -32.12
N PHE A 587 -52.02 30.98 -32.32
CA PHE A 587 -51.11 31.75 -31.49
C PHE A 587 -50.90 33.18 -32.02
N SER A 588 -51.73 33.61 -32.97
CA SER A 588 -51.63 34.92 -33.61
C SER A 588 -51.79 36.08 -32.62
N GLY A 589 -50.76 36.92 -32.55
CA GLY A 589 -50.76 38.11 -31.70
C GLY A 589 -50.17 37.94 -30.29
N HIS A 590 -49.92 36.70 -29.82
CA HIS A 590 -49.19 36.46 -28.56
C HIS A 590 -47.76 36.94 -28.65
N ARG A 591 -47.21 37.48 -27.56
CA ARG A 591 -45.87 38.07 -27.51
C ARG A 591 -44.94 37.22 -26.64
N VAL A 592 -43.86 36.72 -27.27
CA VAL A 592 -42.86 35.88 -26.60
C VAL A 592 -41.48 36.53 -26.67
N LEU A 593 -40.80 36.58 -25.53
CA LEU A 593 -39.39 36.96 -25.46
C LEU A 593 -38.53 35.71 -25.56
N ILE A 594 -37.64 35.69 -26.56
CA ILE A 594 -36.67 34.60 -26.75
C ILE A 594 -35.28 35.08 -26.34
N VAL A 595 -34.56 34.23 -25.58
CA VAL A 595 -33.22 34.55 -25.08
C VAL A 595 -32.27 33.44 -25.52
N GLU A 596 -31.30 33.78 -26.35
CA GLU A 596 -30.36 32.85 -26.98
C GLU A 596 -29.08 33.62 -27.35
N ASP A 597 -27.92 33.07 -27.06
CA ASP A 597 -26.63 33.70 -27.33
C ASP A 597 -26.03 33.35 -28.72
N ASN A 598 -26.57 32.34 -29.40
CA ASN A 598 -26.16 31.94 -30.69
C ASN A 598 -27.08 32.52 -31.78
N ASP A 599 -26.54 33.39 -32.67
CA ASP A 599 -27.28 34.08 -33.70
C ASP A 599 -28.08 33.14 -34.61
N LEU A 600 -27.52 31.99 -34.97
CA LEU A 600 -28.20 31.02 -35.85
C LEU A 600 -29.36 30.33 -35.14
N ASN A 601 -29.18 29.96 -33.86
CA ASN A 601 -30.26 29.38 -33.04
C ASN A 601 -31.38 30.41 -32.82
N MET A 602 -31.02 31.67 -32.58
CA MET A 602 -31.94 32.78 -32.44
C MET A 602 -32.79 32.95 -33.74
N GLU A 603 -32.13 32.97 -34.92
CA GLU A 603 -32.80 33.09 -36.18
C GLU A 603 -33.78 31.92 -36.43
N ILE A 604 -33.36 30.67 -36.19
CA ILE A 604 -34.22 29.48 -36.33
C ILE A 604 -35.45 29.57 -35.41
N ALA A 605 -35.24 29.92 -34.15
CA ALA A 605 -36.32 29.96 -33.16
C ALA A 605 -37.31 31.12 -33.45
N LEU A 606 -36.81 32.26 -33.91
CA LEU A 606 -37.65 33.37 -34.36
C LEU A 606 -38.49 32.97 -35.55
N GLU A 607 -37.91 32.31 -36.56
CA GLU A 607 -38.62 31.85 -37.75
C GLU A 607 -39.71 30.83 -37.44
N PHE A 608 -39.42 29.88 -36.50
CA PHE A 608 -40.41 28.88 -36.04
C PHE A 608 -41.60 29.59 -35.33
N LEU A 609 -41.32 30.50 -34.40
CA LEU A 609 -42.37 31.24 -33.69
C LEU A 609 -43.20 32.11 -34.61
N GLN A 610 -42.56 32.80 -35.53
CA GLN A 610 -43.27 33.62 -36.55
C GLN A 610 -44.15 32.78 -37.48
N SER A 611 -43.70 31.59 -37.89
CA SER A 611 -44.48 30.63 -38.68
C SER A 611 -45.74 30.15 -37.94
N LEU A 612 -45.76 30.19 -36.60
CA LEU A 612 -46.90 29.90 -35.77
C LEU A 612 -47.76 31.12 -35.44
N GLY A 613 -47.44 32.31 -35.99
CA GLY A 613 -48.19 33.57 -35.79
C GLY A 613 -47.81 34.35 -34.53
N VAL A 614 -46.79 33.93 -33.81
CA VAL A 614 -46.31 34.55 -32.57
C VAL A 614 -45.48 35.79 -32.87
N VAL A 615 -45.68 36.87 -32.13
CA VAL A 615 -44.84 38.08 -32.15
C VAL A 615 -43.66 37.90 -31.21
N CYS A 616 -42.41 37.93 -31.74
CA CYS A 616 -41.22 37.62 -30.96
C CYS A 616 -40.26 38.79 -30.87
N GLU A 617 -39.60 38.91 -29.73
CA GLU A 617 -38.42 39.75 -29.55
C GLU A 617 -37.25 38.93 -29.03
N GLY A 618 -36.03 39.19 -29.52
CA GLY A 618 -34.84 38.47 -29.15
C GLY A 618 -33.94 39.20 -28.16
N ALA A 619 -33.35 38.49 -27.18
CA ALA A 619 -32.32 38.97 -26.31
C ALA A 619 -31.09 38.07 -26.39
N GLU A 620 -29.90 38.63 -26.57
CA GLU A 620 -28.64 37.93 -26.82
C GLU A 620 -28.00 37.30 -25.56
N ASN A 621 -28.52 37.63 -24.37
CA ASN A 621 -28.07 37.09 -23.09
C ASN A 621 -29.08 37.35 -21.98
N GLY A 622 -28.89 36.70 -20.81
CA GLY A 622 -29.80 36.83 -19.67
C GLY A 622 -29.90 38.25 -19.12
N ARG A 623 -28.82 39.03 -19.16
CA ARG A 623 -28.85 40.46 -18.69
C ARG A 623 -29.76 41.28 -19.59
N ARG A 624 -29.62 41.12 -20.89
CA ARG A 624 -30.46 41.85 -21.86
C ARG A 624 -31.92 41.43 -21.74
N ALA A 625 -32.22 40.19 -21.48
CA ALA A 625 -33.57 39.71 -21.24
C ALA A 625 -34.23 40.38 -19.99
N VAL A 626 -33.49 40.44 -18.89
CA VAL A 626 -33.95 41.12 -17.67
C VAL A 626 -34.24 42.61 -17.93
N GLU A 627 -33.34 43.30 -18.66
CA GLU A 627 -33.50 44.70 -19.02
C GLU A 627 -34.74 44.94 -19.89
N MET A 628 -34.92 44.14 -20.96
CA MET A 628 -36.06 44.21 -21.86
C MET A 628 -37.38 43.94 -21.12
N PHE A 629 -37.42 42.87 -20.31
CA PHE A 629 -38.60 42.56 -19.52
C PHE A 629 -38.91 43.64 -18.53
N ASN A 630 -37.93 44.21 -17.83
CA ASN A 630 -38.13 45.28 -16.87
C ASN A 630 -38.58 46.63 -17.52
N ALA A 631 -38.11 46.92 -18.74
CA ALA A 631 -38.46 48.11 -19.48
C ALA A 631 -39.82 48.03 -20.17
N SER A 632 -40.37 46.84 -20.39
CA SER A 632 -41.65 46.60 -21.01
C SER A 632 -42.83 46.95 -20.09
N ALA A 633 -43.98 47.23 -20.65
CA ALA A 633 -45.23 47.37 -19.87
C ALA A 633 -45.63 46.02 -19.24
N PRO A 634 -46.26 46.00 -18.07
CA PRO A 634 -46.79 44.76 -17.48
C PRO A 634 -47.73 44.03 -18.46
N GLY A 635 -47.51 42.70 -18.65
CA GLY A 635 -48.28 41.89 -19.60
C GLY A 635 -47.85 42.04 -21.07
N HIS A 636 -46.78 42.78 -21.38
CA HIS A 636 -46.27 42.91 -22.75
C HIS A 636 -45.77 41.61 -23.32
N TYR A 637 -45.03 40.82 -22.53
CA TYR A 637 -44.63 39.43 -22.83
C TYR A 637 -45.53 38.47 -22.08
N GLU A 638 -45.97 37.43 -22.74
CA GLU A 638 -46.85 36.39 -22.20
C GLU A 638 -46.06 35.12 -21.84
N MET A 639 -44.88 34.97 -22.47
CA MET A 639 -43.97 33.86 -22.19
C MET A 639 -42.51 34.28 -22.46
N ILE A 640 -41.56 33.61 -21.79
CA ILE A 640 -40.11 33.75 -22.04
C ILE A 640 -39.55 32.37 -22.37
N LEU A 641 -38.91 32.25 -23.53
CA LEU A 641 -38.07 31.11 -23.87
C LEU A 641 -36.63 31.47 -23.53
N MET A 642 -36.03 30.77 -22.57
CA MET A 642 -34.78 31.15 -21.95
C MET A 642 -33.69 30.05 -22.14
N ASP A 643 -32.65 30.36 -22.90
CA ASP A 643 -31.46 29.48 -22.89
C ASP A 643 -30.85 29.47 -21.50
N VAL A 644 -30.48 28.26 -21.06
CA VAL A 644 -29.85 28.05 -19.74
C VAL A 644 -28.39 28.46 -19.75
N ARG A 645 -27.65 28.14 -20.84
CA ARG A 645 -26.18 28.33 -20.91
C ARG A 645 -25.82 29.50 -21.80
N MET A 646 -25.72 30.68 -21.23
CA MET A 646 -25.32 31.90 -21.95
C MET A 646 -24.19 32.63 -21.22
N PRO A 647 -23.33 33.37 -21.96
CA PRO A 647 -22.35 34.26 -21.37
C PRO A 647 -23.01 35.46 -20.68
N VAL A 648 -22.26 36.21 -19.88
CA VAL A 648 -22.63 37.42 -19.13
C VAL A 648 -23.59 37.11 -17.99
N MET A 649 -24.74 36.48 -18.24
CA MET A 649 -25.74 36.05 -17.27
C MET A 649 -26.44 34.81 -17.81
N ASN A 650 -26.36 33.71 -17.08
CA ASN A 650 -27.00 32.46 -17.47
C ASN A 650 -28.54 32.52 -17.21
N GLY A 651 -29.27 31.58 -17.83
CA GLY A 651 -30.73 31.56 -17.75
C GLY A 651 -31.29 31.37 -16.33
N TYR A 652 -30.58 30.62 -15.47
CA TYR A 652 -30.98 30.45 -14.08
C TYR A 652 -30.88 31.76 -13.30
N GLU A 653 -29.81 32.52 -13.50
CA GLU A 653 -29.60 33.83 -12.88
C GLU A 653 -30.62 34.83 -13.40
N ALA A 654 -30.84 34.90 -14.71
CA ALA A 654 -31.83 35.78 -15.35
C ALA A 654 -33.23 35.48 -14.83
N THR A 655 -33.62 34.21 -14.71
CA THR A 655 -34.92 33.82 -14.16
C THR A 655 -35.09 34.29 -12.71
N ARG A 656 -34.07 34.11 -11.85
CA ARG A 656 -34.14 34.58 -10.46
C ARG A 656 -34.22 36.09 -10.38
N GLU A 657 -33.52 36.84 -11.24
CA GLU A 657 -33.62 38.29 -11.31
C GLU A 657 -34.99 38.72 -11.78
N ILE A 658 -35.55 38.12 -12.85
CA ILE A 658 -36.91 38.39 -13.32
C ILE A 658 -37.94 38.16 -12.20
N ARG A 659 -37.88 37.02 -11.51
CA ARG A 659 -38.81 36.68 -10.40
C ARG A 659 -38.73 37.63 -9.19
N ARG A 660 -37.61 38.37 -9.04
CA ARG A 660 -37.37 39.37 -7.99
C ARG A 660 -37.84 40.77 -8.34
N LEU A 661 -38.17 41.04 -9.60
CA LEU A 661 -38.64 42.37 -10.01
C LEU A 661 -39.93 42.74 -9.29
N ALA A 662 -40.07 44.03 -8.93
CA ALA A 662 -41.24 44.57 -8.22
C ALA A 662 -42.40 44.80 -9.20
N ARG A 663 -42.79 43.80 -9.99
CA ARG A 663 -43.92 43.80 -10.89
C ARG A 663 -44.73 42.50 -10.72
N GLU A 664 -46.06 42.65 -10.89
CA GLU A 664 -46.98 41.54 -10.61
C GLU A 664 -46.83 40.39 -11.60
N ASP A 665 -46.65 40.67 -12.89
CA ASP A 665 -46.46 39.69 -13.94
C ASP A 665 -45.12 38.96 -13.86
N ALA A 666 -44.09 39.52 -13.22
CA ALA A 666 -42.77 38.86 -13.05
C ALA A 666 -42.83 37.53 -12.28
N ARG A 667 -43.84 37.37 -11.41
CA ARG A 667 -44.01 36.09 -10.64
C ARG A 667 -44.82 35.06 -11.40
N GLN A 668 -45.62 35.48 -12.38
CA GLN A 668 -46.61 34.62 -13.05
C GLN A 668 -46.21 34.26 -14.49
N ILE A 669 -45.39 35.09 -15.16
CA ILE A 669 -45.00 34.85 -16.56
C ILE A 669 -44.35 33.44 -16.71
N PRO A 670 -44.84 32.61 -17.63
CA PRO A 670 -44.18 31.34 -17.94
C PRO A 670 -42.78 31.57 -18.47
N ILE A 671 -41.79 30.90 -17.85
CA ILE A 671 -40.43 30.90 -18.32
C ILE A 671 -40.06 29.44 -18.64
N VAL A 672 -39.80 29.19 -19.89
CA VAL A 672 -39.44 27.83 -20.42
C VAL A 672 -37.95 27.77 -20.66
N ALA A 673 -37.27 26.82 -20.00
CA ALA A 673 -35.86 26.59 -20.17
C ALA A 673 -35.57 25.98 -21.55
N MET A 674 -34.63 26.51 -22.31
CA MET A 674 -34.05 25.85 -23.50
C MET A 674 -32.72 25.21 -23.09
N THR A 675 -32.64 23.89 -23.12
CA THR A 675 -31.44 23.16 -22.62
C THR A 675 -30.83 22.24 -23.70
N ALA A 676 -29.49 22.13 -23.74
CA ALA A 676 -28.83 21.18 -24.61
C ALA A 676 -28.96 19.74 -24.08
N ASP A 677 -29.10 19.56 -22.76
CA ASP A 677 -29.23 18.28 -22.07
C ASP A 677 -30.60 18.18 -21.38
N ALA A 678 -31.41 17.22 -21.79
CA ALA A 678 -32.69 16.92 -21.17
C ALA A 678 -32.56 16.02 -19.92
N PHE A 679 -31.45 16.13 -19.17
CA PHE A 679 -31.24 15.31 -17.99
C PHE A 679 -32.01 15.88 -16.77
N SER A 680 -32.47 14.97 -15.91
CA SER A 680 -33.27 15.30 -14.73
C SER A 680 -32.61 16.32 -13.78
N SER A 681 -31.28 16.42 -13.77
CA SER A 681 -30.52 17.39 -12.97
C SER A 681 -30.73 18.82 -13.47
N ASP A 682 -30.69 19.06 -14.79
CA ASP A 682 -30.84 20.39 -15.39
C ASP A 682 -32.29 20.85 -15.30
N ILE A 683 -33.24 19.92 -15.44
CA ILE A 683 -34.68 20.17 -15.24
C ILE A 683 -34.96 20.58 -13.78
N LYS A 684 -34.41 19.83 -12.79
CA LYS A 684 -34.54 20.18 -11.36
C LYS A 684 -33.95 21.57 -11.04
N MET A 685 -32.79 21.88 -11.66
CA MET A 685 -32.18 23.22 -11.49
C MET A 685 -33.01 24.33 -12.12
N ALA A 686 -33.64 24.11 -13.27
CA ALA A 686 -34.52 25.06 -13.91
C ALA A 686 -35.75 25.32 -13.07
N LEU A 687 -36.44 24.31 -12.59
CA LEU A 687 -37.60 24.44 -11.68
C LEU A 687 -37.23 25.15 -10.37
N ASN A 688 -36.07 24.81 -9.76
CA ASN A 688 -35.56 25.46 -8.56
C ASN A 688 -35.19 26.95 -8.78
N ALA A 689 -34.82 27.32 -10.01
CA ALA A 689 -34.60 28.73 -10.38
C ALA A 689 -35.88 29.51 -10.58
N GLY A 690 -37.04 28.84 -10.66
CA GLY A 690 -38.35 29.45 -10.86
C GLY A 690 -38.85 29.39 -12.31
N MET A 691 -38.27 28.52 -13.15
CA MET A 691 -38.79 28.22 -14.50
C MET A 691 -39.97 27.26 -14.42
N ASN A 692 -40.81 27.24 -15.44
CA ASN A 692 -42.08 26.51 -15.45
C ASN A 692 -42.04 25.21 -16.23
N GLU A 693 -41.22 25.15 -17.31
CA GLU A 693 -41.15 24.03 -18.24
C GLU A 693 -39.75 24.00 -18.87
N HIS A 694 -39.44 22.95 -19.60
CA HIS A 694 -38.20 22.85 -20.36
C HIS A 694 -38.43 22.41 -21.81
N LEU A 695 -37.54 22.82 -22.68
CA LEU A 695 -37.49 22.51 -24.09
C LEU A 695 -36.06 22.09 -24.50
N SER A 696 -35.91 20.89 -25.00
CA SER A 696 -34.58 20.39 -25.40
C SER A 696 -34.14 21.02 -26.72
N LYS A 697 -32.87 21.39 -26.83
CA LYS A 697 -32.21 21.77 -28.10
C LYS A 697 -31.74 20.53 -28.86
N PRO A 698 -31.86 20.46 -30.21
CA PRO A 698 -32.43 21.51 -31.06
C PRO A 698 -33.95 21.63 -30.91
N VAL A 699 -34.44 22.83 -30.95
CA VAL A 699 -35.89 23.12 -30.85
C VAL A 699 -36.58 22.60 -32.08
N SER A 700 -37.59 21.74 -31.94
CA SER A 700 -38.49 21.35 -33.06
C SER A 700 -39.79 22.15 -33.03
N ILE A 701 -40.36 22.38 -34.20
CA ILE A 701 -41.57 23.17 -34.33
C ILE A 701 -42.78 22.50 -33.64
N GLU A 702 -42.82 21.15 -33.69
CA GLU A 702 -43.88 20.36 -33.06
C GLU A 702 -43.83 20.51 -31.51
N ARG A 703 -42.65 20.40 -30.92
CA ARG A 703 -42.48 20.51 -29.46
C ARG A 703 -42.70 21.95 -28.97
N LEU A 704 -42.26 22.92 -29.80
CA LEU A 704 -42.53 24.32 -29.53
C LEU A 704 -44.05 24.61 -29.54
N GLN A 705 -44.80 24.07 -30.51
CA GLN A 705 -46.25 24.19 -30.60
C GLN A 705 -46.97 23.58 -29.40
N GLU A 706 -46.51 22.43 -28.88
CA GLU A 706 -47.05 21.82 -27.65
C GLU A 706 -46.87 22.73 -26.45
N VAL A 707 -45.65 23.25 -26.26
CA VAL A 707 -45.33 24.14 -25.14
C VAL A 707 -46.08 25.44 -25.20
N LEU A 708 -46.20 26.03 -26.38
CA LEU A 708 -47.04 27.23 -26.58
C LEU A 708 -48.51 26.93 -26.25
N GLY A 709 -49.07 25.82 -26.70
CA GLY A 709 -50.44 25.42 -26.42
C GLY A 709 -50.75 25.11 -24.95
N GLN A 710 -49.73 24.85 -24.18
CA GLN A 710 -49.84 24.60 -22.71
C GLN A 710 -49.82 25.91 -21.90
N TRP A 711 -49.05 26.90 -22.35
CA TRP A 711 -48.73 28.07 -21.56
C TRP A 711 -49.28 29.39 -22.09
N LEU A 712 -49.69 29.49 -23.35
CA LEU A 712 -50.42 30.62 -23.97
C LEU A 712 -51.89 30.29 -24.16
#